data_df50946e588d2389f0d85ac6d6a9f955
#
_entry.id   df50946e588d2389f0d85ac6d6a9f955
#
_cell.length_a   1.000
_cell.length_b   1.000
_cell.length_c   1.000
_cell.angle_alpha   90.00
_cell.angle_beta   90.00
_cell.angle_gamma   90.00
#
_symmetry.space_group_name_H-M   'P 1'
#
loop_
_entity.id
_entity.type
_entity.pdbx_description
1 polymer ?
#
loop_
_entity_poly.entity_id
_entity_poly.type
_entity_poly.pdbx_seq_one_letter_code
_entity_poly.pdbx_strand_id
1 'polypeptide(L)'
;MNYQFRLNDYSKKKELIWNECLYYDVETAPWNENFRGSDDIKYLNVQNGITSFCLAVPKKLLNKTKRQRLEATLKCREVGGFLAFYYYNETRTKTKNMLMLALDTIATGLKKKTFLCGFNNEFFDDVIIGARLKERISCWQYHLSDGKETKLYTADLYYWCKAYGFSKLADVGEYMKIPKIKQWNSLEEFLDYNIRDVMILPAFLKMLNEHGLYALRPATAARRLQSQEMHKKLGWQRIFSDQQVSDSIPLFGGRTEPYYATGKNLYYLDVNSLYPYVMANFLYPAPLPWKKTDGQIIHAKTTCNLSRREEIQEFLDYCSEYILMTAETYKCFTPEMMKEVFEANSPWYGVLFVKLHGIRPEWKEYERQLLHYFPFPRKKDGYTLFSYDPDDIYCVQFYELLWLCFFNYEIVGHIEYPYYDRFPLADKIMERYKLRKELKAKHDSREKAIKLLLNTGYGIYATRQRTRRAVTEQNEYEKYYIYWQAATDKTCFDVYEDDDYTRVHCRMTRSGPVFSIEIADDSQRYAKNTVPIWAVAITSSARFSLYCYMLNGILTPPEIEENYRIYYVDTDSMFCTEKLYQHLAPGIGAELGQLKLEDVLDRCFFLAPKTYIMMKYGQPICRFKGTGTVFSRNIVSQSVKSGFSNYVRVALRPEQPQKRRLEEDYSFTATPSPEPGTEKLKKFYNALEKYVEMKRR
;
A
#
# COMPACT_ATOMS: atom_id res chain seq x y z
N MET A 1 -38.75 2.36 -3.76
CA MET A 1 -37.97 3.62 -3.73
C MET A 1 -36.70 3.42 -4.52
N ASN A 2 -36.62 3.99 -5.71
CA ASN A 2 -35.44 3.96 -6.54
C ASN A 2 -34.38 4.90 -5.93
N TYR A 3 -33.49 4.39 -5.11
CA TYR A 3 -32.29 5.11 -4.75
C TYR A 3 -31.33 5.08 -5.95
N GLN A 4 -31.55 5.97 -6.90
CA GLN A 4 -30.49 6.39 -7.80
C GLN A 4 -29.43 7.07 -6.93
N PHE A 5 -28.43 6.30 -6.52
CA PHE A 5 -27.18 6.88 -6.07
C PHE A 5 -26.58 7.61 -7.28
N ARG A 6 -26.72 8.93 -7.31
CA ARG A 6 -26.11 9.78 -8.34
C ARG A 6 -24.60 9.80 -8.12
N LEU A 7 -23.93 8.74 -8.52
CA LEU A 7 -22.46 8.65 -8.52
C LEU A 7 -21.83 9.81 -9.31
N ASN A 8 -22.50 10.25 -10.36
CA ASN A 8 -22.11 11.42 -11.12
C ASN A 8 -22.08 12.70 -10.29
N ASP A 9 -23.00 12.89 -9.35
CA ASP A 9 -22.99 14.06 -8.46
C ASP A 9 -21.91 13.95 -7.37
N TYR A 10 -21.63 12.74 -6.87
CA TYR A 10 -20.63 12.54 -5.84
C TYR A 10 -19.21 12.58 -6.40
N SER A 11 -18.98 12.12 -7.64
CA SER A 11 -17.70 12.21 -8.33
C SER A 11 -17.33 13.66 -8.64
N LYS A 12 -18.22 14.43 -9.24
CA LYS A 12 -18.00 15.83 -9.60
C LYS A 12 -17.71 16.74 -8.38
N LYS A 13 -18.24 16.41 -7.20
CA LYS A 13 -18.02 17.19 -5.98
C LYS A 13 -16.66 16.98 -5.31
N LYS A 14 -15.87 15.99 -5.75
CA LYS A 14 -14.56 15.63 -5.18
C LYS A 14 -13.46 15.50 -6.25
N GLU A 15 -13.62 16.14 -7.38
CA GLU A 15 -12.63 16.14 -8.46
C GLU A 15 -11.59 17.24 -8.23
N LEU A 16 -10.33 16.91 -8.42
CA LEU A 16 -9.23 17.86 -8.49
C LEU A 16 -9.12 18.35 -9.94
N ILE A 17 -9.59 19.55 -10.20
CA ILE A 17 -9.46 20.20 -11.50
C ILE A 17 -8.38 21.26 -11.38
N TRP A 18 -7.29 21.12 -12.13
CA TRP A 18 -6.05 21.88 -11.97
C TRP A 18 -6.26 23.41 -11.94
N ASN A 19 -7.18 23.95 -12.71
CA ASN A 19 -7.46 25.39 -12.76
C ASN A 19 -8.67 25.78 -11.86
N GLU A 20 -9.13 24.90 -10.96
CA GLU A 20 -10.14 25.14 -9.93
C GLU A 20 -9.62 24.86 -8.52
N CYS A 21 -8.36 24.45 -8.39
CA CYS A 21 -7.67 24.26 -7.12
C CYS A 21 -6.77 25.45 -6.81
N LEU A 22 -6.59 25.71 -5.53
CA LEU A 22 -5.51 26.54 -5.02
C LEU A 22 -4.29 25.67 -4.75
N TYR A 23 -3.10 26.26 -4.77
CA TYR A 23 -1.86 25.55 -4.45
C TYR A 23 -1.05 26.35 -3.45
N TYR A 24 -0.41 25.66 -2.52
CA TYR A 24 0.33 26.33 -1.48
C TYR A 24 1.53 25.52 -1.00
N ASP A 25 2.44 26.24 -0.40
CA ASP A 25 3.61 25.71 0.31
C ASP A 25 3.99 26.70 1.41
N VAL A 26 4.50 26.19 2.55
CA VAL A 26 4.94 27.01 3.66
C VAL A 26 6.37 26.66 4.04
N GLU A 27 7.15 27.68 4.40
CA GLU A 27 8.52 27.53 4.86
C GLU A 27 8.63 27.93 6.34
N THR A 28 9.42 27.18 7.08
CA THR A 28 9.55 27.36 8.53
C THR A 28 10.90 27.93 8.95
N ALA A 29 11.87 27.97 8.01
CA ALA A 29 13.20 28.51 8.25
C ALA A 29 13.38 29.90 7.62
N PRO A 30 14.15 30.82 8.22
CA PRO A 30 14.59 32.06 7.59
C PRO A 30 15.41 31.77 6.33
N TRP A 31 15.35 32.68 5.35
CA TRP A 31 16.00 32.51 4.05
C TRP A 31 17.54 32.48 4.13
N ASN A 32 18.13 33.16 5.12
CA ASN A 32 19.57 33.38 5.29
C ASN A 32 20.21 32.48 6.34
N GLU A 33 19.44 31.67 7.04
CA GLU A 33 19.96 30.74 8.01
C GLU A 33 19.94 29.31 7.45
N ASN A 34 21.11 28.69 7.43
CA ASN A 34 21.17 27.26 7.52
C ASN A 34 20.62 26.92 8.90
N PHE A 35 19.36 26.57 8.94
CA PHE A 35 18.67 26.26 10.19
C PHE A 35 19.35 25.04 10.82
N ARG A 36 20.27 25.31 11.71
CA ARG A 36 20.92 24.30 12.53
C ARG A 36 19.96 23.97 13.66
N GLY A 37 19.58 22.68 13.75
CA GLY A 37 18.69 22.21 14.80
C GLY A 37 19.23 22.56 16.16
N SER A 38 18.72 23.62 16.74
CA SER A 38 18.87 23.89 18.17
C SER A 38 17.92 23.00 18.96
N ASP A 39 18.20 22.81 20.25
CA ASP A 39 17.28 22.14 21.16
C ASP A 39 15.88 22.81 21.22
N ASP A 40 15.77 24.05 20.73
CA ASP A 40 14.52 24.81 20.54
C ASP A 40 13.59 24.20 19.48
N ILE A 41 14.04 23.28 18.63
CA ILE A 41 13.17 22.46 17.77
C ILE A 41 12.16 21.64 18.58
N LYS A 42 12.43 21.35 19.85
CA LYS A 42 11.49 20.67 20.74
C LYS A 42 10.12 21.36 20.79
N TYR A 43 10.08 22.64 20.50
CA TYR A 43 8.90 23.49 20.60
C TYR A 43 8.59 24.26 19.32
N LEU A 44 8.89 23.72 18.15
CA LEU A 44 8.24 24.22 16.97
C LEU A 44 6.75 24.03 17.16
N ASN A 45 6.27 24.95 17.95
CA ASN A 45 4.91 25.14 18.27
C ASN A 45 4.20 25.13 16.92
N VAL A 46 3.39 24.13 16.66
CA VAL A 46 2.48 24.05 15.51
C VAL A 46 1.77 25.38 15.26
N GLN A 47 1.71 26.24 16.27
CA GLN A 47 1.13 27.58 16.20
C GLN A 47 2.06 28.66 15.63
N ASN A 48 3.39 28.52 15.63
CA ASN A 48 4.31 29.63 15.39
C ASN A 48 5.34 29.44 14.26
N GLY A 49 5.16 28.43 13.41
CA GLY A 49 6.24 27.91 12.61
C GLY A 49 6.52 28.50 11.23
N ILE A 50 5.77 29.47 10.71
CA ILE A 50 5.87 29.87 9.29
C ILE A 50 6.70 31.17 9.15
N THR A 51 7.78 31.13 8.36
CA THR A 51 8.55 32.33 7.97
C THR A 51 8.18 32.84 6.60
N SER A 52 7.75 31.96 5.69
CA SER A 52 7.29 32.31 4.36
C SER A 52 6.12 31.43 3.94
N PHE A 53 5.30 31.91 3.05
CA PHE A 53 4.36 31.10 2.29
C PHE A 53 4.21 31.61 0.85
N CYS A 54 3.81 30.69 -0.02
CA CYS A 54 3.32 31.00 -1.35
C CYS A 54 1.95 30.36 -1.56
N LEU A 55 1.01 31.12 -2.11
CA LEU A 55 -0.35 30.69 -2.40
C LEU A 55 -0.71 31.04 -3.85
N ALA A 56 -0.74 30.05 -4.73
CA ALA A 56 -1.14 30.23 -6.11
C ALA A 56 -2.65 30.02 -6.29
N VAL A 57 -3.32 31.05 -6.77
CA VAL A 57 -4.77 31.11 -6.94
C VAL A 57 -5.11 31.28 -8.42
N PRO A 58 -5.93 30.40 -9.01
CA PRO A 58 -6.42 30.62 -10.37
C PRO A 58 -7.16 31.96 -10.47
N LYS A 59 -6.82 32.79 -11.47
CA LYS A 59 -7.45 34.10 -11.66
C LYS A 59 -8.98 34.06 -11.67
N LYS A 60 -9.56 33.01 -12.24
CA LYS A 60 -11.02 32.82 -12.32
C LYS A 60 -11.73 32.63 -10.96
N LEU A 61 -11.00 32.29 -9.90
CA LEU A 61 -11.56 32.11 -8.56
C LEU A 61 -11.59 33.41 -7.75
N LEU A 62 -10.93 34.45 -8.22
CA LEU A 62 -10.86 35.77 -7.57
C LEU A 62 -11.74 36.77 -8.28
N ASN A 63 -12.69 37.38 -7.55
CA ASN A 63 -13.35 38.58 -7.98
C ASN A 63 -12.46 39.82 -7.71
N LYS A 64 -12.83 40.95 -8.26
CA LYS A 64 -12.06 42.22 -8.14
C LYS A 64 -11.80 42.60 -6.67
N THR A 65 -12.82 42.48 -5.83
CA THR A 65 -12.72 42.85 -4.41
C THR A 65 -11.76 41.96 -3.63
N LYS A 66 -11.84 40.64 -3.82
CA LYS A 66 -10.92 39.69 -3.16
C LYS A 66 -9.49 39.93 -3.64
N ARG A 67 -9.30 40.13 -4.94
CA ARG A 67 -7.98 40.38 -5.50
C ARG A 67 -7.38 41.66 -4.90
N GLN A 68 -8.11 42.77 -4.87
CA GLN A 68 -7.65 44.03 -4.29
C GLN A 68 -7.28 43.88 -2.80
N ARG A 69 -8.07 43.13 -2.02
CA ARG A 69 -7.76 42.86 -0.61
C ARG A 69 -6.46 42.08 -0.42
N LEU A 70 -6.21 41.09 -1.26
CA LEU A 70 -4.98 40.28 -1.19
C LEU A 70 -3.77 41.12 -1.64
N GLU A 71 -3.88 41.85 -2.74
CA GLU A 71 -2.80 42.70 -3.27
C GLU A 71 -2.45 43.90 -2.34
N ALA A 72 -3.39 44.33 -1.49
CA ALA A 72 -3.13 45.35 -0.48
C ALA A 72 -2.22 44.90 0.67
N THR A 73 -2.10 43.59 0.87
CA THR A 73 -1.39 43.02 2.05
C THR A 73 -0.28 42.05 1.68
N LEU A 74 -0.32 41.46 0.48
CA LEU A 74 0.62 40.44 0.01
C LEU A 74 1.30 40.90 -1.28
N LYS A 75 2.53 40.47 -1.47
CA LYS A 75 3.16 40.54 -2.77
C LYS A 75 2.49 39.57 -3.73
N CYS A 76 2.39 39.94 -4.99
CA CYS A 76 1.71 39.16 -6.01
C CYS A 76 2.52 39.08 -7.30
N ARG A 77 2.62 37.90 -7.89
CA ARG A 77 3.20 37.70 -9.22
C ARG A 77 2.23 36.88 -10.07
N GLU A 78 2.07 37.25 -11.31
CA GLU A 78 1.30 36.46 -12.26
C GLU A 78 2.18 35.39 -12.92
N VAL A 79 1.77 34.13 -12.84
CA VAL A 79 2.47 32.96 -13.43
C VAL A 79 1.46 32.02 -14.03
N GLY A 80 1.52 31.78 -15.34
CA GLY A 80 0.77 30.70 -16.02
C GLY A 80 -0.75 30.70 -15.79
N GLY A 81 -1.40 31.86 -15.67
CA GLY A 81 -2.85 31.98 -15.42
C GLY A 81 -3.25 31.93 -13.94
N PHE A 82 -2.26 31.88 -13.06
CA PHE A 82 -2.40 32.00 -11.61
C PHE A 82 -1.89 33.33 -11.12
N LEU A 83 -2.42 33.74 -9.96
CA LEU A 83 -1.85 34.79 -9.14
C LEU A 83 -1.17 34.13 -7.94
N ALA A 84 0.16 34.19 -7.93
CA ALA A 84 0.97 33.73 -6.81
C ALA A 84 1.09 34.85 -5.78
N PHE A 85 0.40 34.71 -4.66
CA PHE A 85 0.50 35.58 -3.51
C PHE A 85 1.55 35.00 -2.55
N TYR A 86 2.48 35.84 -2.12
CA TYR A 86 3.55 35.40 -1.24
C TYR A 86 3.88 36.47 -0.19
N TYR A 87 4.43 35.94 0.93
CA TYR A 87 4.78 36.77 2.06
C TYR A 87 5.96 36.17 2.81
N TYR A 88 6.83 37.01 3.31
CA TYR A 88 7.94 36.64 4.18
C TYR A 88 8.02 37.59 5.37
N ASN A 89 8.20 37.04 6.56
CA ASN A 89 8.53 37.79 7.75
C ASN A 89 9.16 36.85 8.78
N GLU A 90 10.25 37.28 9.39
CA GLU A 90 10.94 36.49 10.43
C GLU A 90 10.07 36.29 11.69
N THR A 91 9.12 37.23 11.93
CA THR A 91 8.12 37.04 12.98
C THR A 91 7.06 36.05 12.52
N ARG A 92 7.27 34.81 12.88
CA ARG A 92 6.48 33.63 12.45
C ARG A 92 4.97 33.77 12.66
N THR A 93 4.55 34.34 13.81
CA THR A 93 3.13 34.60 14.09
C THR A 93 2.51 35.56 13.07
N LYS A 94 3.25 36.61 12.67
CA LYS A 94 2.78 37.57 11.68
C LYS A 94 2.56 36.91 10.33
N THR A 95 3.51 36.08 9.88
CA THR A 95 3.42 35.35 8.61
C THR A 95 2.24 34.38 8.61
N LYS A 96 2.04 33.63 9.71
CA LYS A 96 0.88 32.76 9.86
C LYS A 96 -0.43 33.52 9.79
N ASN A 97 -0.54 34.64 10.50
CA ASN A 97 -1.74 35.47 10.48
C ASN A 97 -2.05 36.01 9.07
N MET A 98 -1.02 36.37 8.30
CA MET A 98 -1.20 36.81 6.92
C MET A 98 -1.68 35.70 6.01
N LEU A 99 -1.16 34.47 6.17
CA LEU A 99 -1.67 33.29 5.45
C LEU A 99 -3.14 33.01 5.81
N MET A 100 -3.47 33.06 7.11
CA MET A 100 -4.85 32.81 7.56
C MET A 100 -5.82 33.86 7.02
N LEU A 101 -5.41 35.14 7.00
CA LEU A 101 -6.20 36.23 6.39
C LEU A 101 -6.41 36.01 4.88
N ALA A 102 -5.38 35.55 4.18
CA ALA A 102 -5.49 35.23 2.76
C ALA A 102 -6.47 34.07 2.50
N LEU A 103 -6.35 33.01 3.27
CA LEU A 103 -7.24 31.84 3.17
C LEU A 103 -8.69 32.23 3.54
N ASP A 104 -8.92 33.00 4.60
CA ASP A 104 -10.25 33.50 4.97
C ASP A 104 -10.86 34.35 3.83
N THR A 105 -10.05 35.22 3.23
CA THR A 105 -10.49 36.10 2.10
C THR A 105 -10.92 35.23 0.91
N ILE A 106 -10.18 34.19 0.58
CA ILE A 106 -10.48 33.31 -0.55
C ILE A 106 -11.66 32.40 -0.23
N ALA A 107 -11.67 31.80 0.96
CA ALA A 107 -12.66 30.81 1.37
C ALA A 107 -14.06 31.41 1.57
N THR A 108 -14.13 32.68 1.97
CA THR A 108 -15.42 33.39 2.15
C THR A 108 -16.24 33.38 0.88
N GLY A 109 -17.49 32.90 0.97
CA GLY A 109 -18.45 32.88 -0.14
C GLY A 109 -18.14 31.91 -1.28
N LEU A 110 -17.29 30.89 -1.05
CA LEU A 110 -17.10 29.82 -2.01
C LEU A 110 -18.43 29.07 -2.25
N LYS A 111 -18.90 29.08 -3.50
CA LYS A 111 -20.14 28.37 -3.91
C LYS A 111 -19.90 26.88 -4.15
N LYS A 112 -18.74 26.51 -4.65
CA LYS A 112 -18.34 25.14 -4.97
C LYS A 112 -17.25 24.66 -4.01
N LYS A 113 -17.12 23.34 -3.85
CA LYS A 113 -15.95 22.74 -3.21
C LYS A 113 -14.70 23.09 -3.99
N THR A 114 -13.75 23.69 -3.31
CA THR A 114 -12.45 24.07 -3.82
C THR A 114 -11.38 23.40 -2.99
N PHE A 115 -10.31 22.93 -3.61
CA PHE A 115 -9.23 22.24 -2.93
C PHE A 115 -7.99 23.13 -2.84
N LEU A 116 -7.37 23.10 -1.68
CA LEU A 116 -6.05 23.66 -1.39
C LEU A 116 -5.04 22.52 -1.50
N CYS A 117 -4.27 22.51 -2.58
CA CYS A 117 -3.36 21.42 -2.91
C CYS A 117 -1.94 21.75 -2.48
N GLY A 118 -1.28 20.82 -1.83
CA GLY A 118 0.12 20.88 -1.48
C GLY A 118 0.87 19.61 -1.87
N PHE A 119 2.14 19.57 -1.54
CA PHE A 119 2.98 18.40 -1.69
C PHE A 119 3.41 17.89 -0.32
N ASN A 120 2.91 16.71 0.09
CA ASN A 120 3.19 16.17 1.41
C ASN A 120 2.60 17.01 2.55
N ASN A 121 1.58 17.79 2.24
CA ASN A 121 0.98 18.77 3.13
C ASN A 121 0.14 18.15 4.25
N GLU A 122 -0.42 16.96 4.04
CA GLU A 122 -1.29 16.27 5.03
C GLU A 122 -0.61 16.10 6.39
N PHE A 123 0.71 15.98 6.41
CA PHE A 123 1.50 15.75 7.61
C PHE A 123 2.39 16.93 8.02
N PHE A 124 2.42 18.01 7.26
CA PHE A 124 3.24 19.16 7.58
C PHE A 124 2.47 20.48 7.43
N ASP A 125 2.27 20.96 6.21
CA ASP A 125 1.66 22.27 5.97
C ASP A 125 0.25 22.37 6.54
N ASP A 126 -0.58 21.35 6.32
CA ASP A 126 -1.95 21.27 6.85
C ASP A 126 -1.97 21.32 8.37
N VAL A 127 -1.00 20.66 9.02
CA VAL A 127 -0.89 20.64 10.48
C VAL A 127 -0.44 21.99 11.01
N ILE A 128 0.53 22.63 10.36
CA ILE A 128 1.02 23.97 10.77
C ILE A 128 -0.07 25.03 10.67
N ILE A 129 -0.91 24.95 9.65
CA ILE A 129 -2.07 25.84 9.49
C ILE A 129 -3.31 25.36 10.26
N GLY A 130 -3.23 24.19 10.87
CA GLY A 130 -4.33 23.30 11.23
C GLY A 130 -5.25 23.73 12.36
N ALA A 131 -4.98 24.82 13.10
CA ALA A 131 -5.92 25.30 14.14
C ALA A 131 -7.34 25.63 13.59
N ARG A 132 -7.52 25.65 12.28
CA ARG A 132 -8.78 25.93 11.59
C ARG A 132 -9.22 24.81 10.64
N LEU A 133 -8.60 23.65 10.70
CA LEU A 133 -8.92 22.50 9.87
C LEU A 133 -9.71 21.46 10.68
N LYS A 134 -10.73 20.92 10.04
CA LYS A 134 -11.48 19.78 10.55
C LYS A 134 -11.17 18.56 9.70
N GLU A 135 -10.84 17.46 10.36
CA GLU A 135 -10.44 16.23 9.70
C GLU A 135 -11.56 15.59 8.88
N ARG A 136 -11.16 15.04 7.73
CA ARG A 136 -11.95 14.07 6.96
C ARG A 136 -11.01 12.99 6.41
N ILE A 137 -11.54 11.81 6.18
CA ILE A 137 -10.79 10.60 5.78
C ILE A 137 -9.75 10.81 4.65
N SER A 138 -9.90 11.84 3.81
CA SER A 138 -9.02 12.08 2.66
C SER A 138 -8.63 13.54 2.44
N CYS A 139 -9.10 14.44 3.27
CA CYS A 139 -8.82 15.87 3.18
C CYS A 139 -9.32 16.61 4.43
N TRP A 140 -8.69 17.72 4.73
CA TRP A 140 -9.09 18.61 5.82
C TRP A 140 -10.07 19.66 5.29
N GLN A 141 -11.06 20.01 6.08
CA GLN A 141 -11.96 21.13 5.77
C GLN A 141 -11.48 22.37 6.50
N TYR A 142 -11.31 23.46 5.75
CA TYR A 142 -10.93 24.74 6.30
C TYR A 142 -12.14 25.44 6.95
N HIS A 143 -11.96 25.97 8.14
CA HIS A 143 -12.92 26.81 8.84
C HIS A 143 -12.46 28.28 8.79
N LEU A 144 -13.40 29.19 8.63
CA LEU A 144 -13.11 30.64 8.72
C LEU A 144 -12.68 31.03 10.14
N SER A 145 -12.09 32.21 10.29
CA SER A 145 -11.69 32.73 11.59
C SER A 145 -12.85 32.91 12.58
N ASP A 146 -14.07 33.08 12.07
CA ASP A 146 -15.30 33.11 12.85
C ASP A 146 -15.91 31.75 13.18
N GLY A 147 -15.19 30.67 12.87
CA GLY A 147 -15.62 29.30 13.10
C GLY A 147 -16.57 28.72 12.06
N LYS A 148 -17.00 29.50 11.09
CA LYS A 148 -17.92 29.01 10.04
C LYS A 148 -17.26 28.00 9.11
N GLU A 149 -18.00 26.97 8.75
CA GLU A 149 -17.56 25.98 7.78
C GLU A 149 -17.51 26.55 6.37
N THR A 150 -16.46 26.24 5.65
CA THR A 150 -16.29 26.64 4.24
C THR A 150 -16.37 25.41 3.31
N LYS A 151 -16.36 25.70 2.03
CA LYS A 151 -16.20 24.68 0.99
C LYS A 151 -14.74 24.50 0.56
N LEU A 152 -13.79 25.00 1.32
CA LEU A 152 -12.36 24.80 1.10
C LEU A 152 -11.88 23.54 1.83
N TYR A 153 -11.22 22.66 1.11
CA TYR A 153 -10.69 21.40 1.59
C TYR A 153 -9.23 21.26 1.16
N THR A 154 -8.41 20.56 1.92
CA THR A 154 -7.03 20.27 1.51
C THR A 154 -6.94 19.03 0.65
N ALA A 155 -5.90 18.93 -0.17
CA ALA A 155 -5.57 17.74 -0.95
C ALA A 155 -4.05 17.60 -1.07
N ASP A 156 -3.55 16.41 -0.81
CA ASP A 156 -2.11 16.10 -0.90
C ASP A 156 -1.79 15.42 -2.23
N LEU A 157 -1.04 16.10 -3.08
CA LEU A 157 -0.61 15.57 -4.38
C LEU A 157 0.55 14.57 -4.26
N TYR A 158 1.20 14.46 -3.11
CA TYR A 158 2.29 13.51 -2.89
C TYR A 158 1.87 12.06 -3.20
N TYR A 159 0.64 11.67 -2.91
CA TYR A 159 0.15 10.31 -3.21
C TYR A 159 0.17 10.00 -4.71
N TRP A 160 -0.16 10.99 -5.55
CA TRP A 160 -0.06 10.86 -7.00
C TRP A 160 1.38 10.89 -7.48
N CYS A 161 2.21 11.77 -6.90
CA CYS A 161 3.64 11.83 -7.21
C CYS A 161 4.31 10.49 -6.90
N LYS A 162 4.07 9.94 -5.72
CA LYS A 162 4.57 8.61 -5.32
C LYS A 162 4.11 7.49 -6.26
N ALA A 163 2.89 7.55 -6.73
CA ALA A 163 2.33 6.59 -7.66
C ALA A 163 3.00 6.62 -9.04
N TYR A 164 3.51 7.79 -9.45
CA TYR A 164 4.35 7.96 -10.64
C TYR A 164 5.83 7.67 -10.40
N GLY A 165 6.21 7.24 -9.18
CA GLY A 165 7.58 6.91 -8.81
C GLY A 165 8.41 8.09 -8.31
N PHE A 166 7.79 9.25 -8.05
CA PHE A 166 8.46 10.43 -7.53
C PHE A 166 8.41 10.45 -5.99
N SER A 167 9.55 10.60 -5.36
CA SER A 167 9.64 10.69 -3.89
C SER A 167 9.83 12.12 -3.38
N LYS A 168 10.29 13.02 -4.25
CA LYS A 168 10.59 14.41 -3.93
C LYS A 168 9.91 15.34 -4.92
N LEU A 169 9.56 16.54 -4.49
CA LEU A 169 9.00 17.57 -5.38
C LEU A 169 9.99 17.97 -6.48
N ALA A 170 11.31 17.91 -6.21
CA ALA A 170 12.35 18.14 -7.19
C ALA A 170 12.24 17.19 -8.40
N ASP A 171 11.99 15.89 -8.14
CA ASP A 171 11.85 14.89 -9.21
C ASP A 171 10.63 15.22 -10.10
N VAL A 172 9.55 15.67 -9.47
CA VAL A 172 8.34 16.12 -10.18
C VAL A 172 8.65 17.37 -11.02
N GLY A 173 9.39 18.32 -10.45
CA GLY A 173 9.79 19.55 -11.14
C GLY A 173 10.65 19.27 -12.38
N GLU A 174 11.62 18.38 -12.28
CA GLU A 174 12.43 17.95 -13.43
C GLU A 174 11.56 17.27 -14.50
N TYR A 175 10.69 16.37 -14.09
CA TYR A 175 9.76 15.70 -15.01
C TYR A 175 8.82 16.69 -15.73
N MET A 176 8.31 17.69 -15.02
CA MET A 176 7.43 18.74 -15.55
C MET A 176 8.18 19.85 -16.29
N LYS A 177 9.51 19.77 -16.40
CA LYS A 177 10.40 20.81 -16.98
C LYS A 177 10.32 22.16 -16.24
N ILE A 178 10.04 22.10 -14.94
CA ILE A 178 10.05 23.21 -14.00
C ILE A 178 11.03 22.85 -12.87
N PRO A 179 12.35 22.85 -13.11
CA PRO A 179 13.31 22.40 -12.11
C PRO A 179 13.31 23.32 -10.87
N LYS A 180 13.44 22.71 -9.69
CA LYS A 180 13.59 23.44 -8.42
C LYS A 180 14.87 24.26 -8.41
N ILE A 181 14.79 25.44 -7.78
CA ILE A 181 15.98 26.21 -7.40
C ILE A 181 16.65 25.47 -6.23
N LYS A 182 17.94 25.19 -6.34
CA LYS A 182 18.67 24.40 -5.30
C LYS A 182 19.37 25.29 -4.28
N GLN A 183 19.70 26.50 -4.66
CA GLN A 183 20.43 27.47 -3.82
C GLN A 183 19.92 28.87 -4.12
N TRP A 184 19.94 29.74 -3.15
CA TRP A 184 19.58 31.15 -3.25
C TRP A 184 20.54 31.98 -2.43
N ASN A 185 20.85 33.20 -2.91
CA ASN A 185 21.79 34.13 -2.29
C ASN A 185 21.09 35.42 -1.82
N SER A 186 19.80 35.55 -2.08
CA SER A 186 19.00 36.70 -1.69
C SER A 186 17.58 36.29 -1.28
N LEU A 187 16.92 37.18 -0.54
CA LEU A 187 15.51 36.99 -0.20
C LEU A 187 14.65 36.90 -1.46
N GLU A 188 14.98 37.63 -2.53
CA GLU A 188 14.23 37.59 -3.77
C GLU A 188 14.34 36.20 -4.44
N GLU A 189 15.52 35.65 -4.52
CA GLU A 189 15.76 34.28 -5.04
C GLU A 189 15.05 33.22 -4.21
N PHE A 190 15.03 33.39 -2.89
CA PHE A 190 14.29 32.51 -1.98
C PHE A 190 12.77 32.58 -2.22
N LEU A 191 12.23 33.75 -2.46
CA LEU A 191 10.81 33.91 -2.80
C LEU A 191 10.49 33.36 -4.20
N ASP A 192 11.42 33.48 -5.16
CA ASP A 192 11.32 32.82 -6.46
C ASP A 192 11.34 31.28 -6.33
N TYR A 193 12.16 30.75 -5.45
CA TYR A 193 12.16 29.34 -5.09
C TYR A 193 10.77 28.90 -4.59
N ASN A 194 10.17 29.60 -3.61
CA ASN A 194 8.84 29.26 -3.08
C ASN A 194 7.75 29.33 -4.17
N ILE A 195 7.77 30.35 -5.03
CA ILE A 195 6.83 30.48 -6.15
C ILE A 195 6.98 29.29 -7.10
N ARG A 196 8.22 28.92 -7.43
CA ARG A 196 8.51 27.82 -8.35
C ARG A 196 8.05 26.48 -7.80
N ASP A 197 8.29 26.20 -6.52
CA ASP A 197 7.84 24.98 -5.86
C ASP A 197 6.32 24.82 -5.92
N VAL A 198 5.61 25.89 -5.61
CA VAL A 198 4.15 25.87 -5.70
C VAL A 198 3.67 25.70 -7.14
N MET A 199 4.35 26.26 -8.14
CA MET A 199 3.93 26.20 -9.55
C MET A 199 4.20 24.84 -10.22
N ILE A 200 5.03 23.98 -9.64
CA ILE A 200 5.15 22.57 -10.05
C ILE A 200 3.80 21.84 -9.89
N LEU A 201 3.06 22.13 -8.84
CA LEU A 201 1.83 21.42 -8.47
C LEU A 201 0.69 21.57 -9.49
N PRO A 202 0.31 22.79 -9.95
CA PRO A 202 -0.72 22.93 -10.98
C PRO A 202 -0.30 22.28 -12.32
N ALA A 203 0.98 22.33 -12.68
CA ALA A 203 1.47 21.68 -13.89
C ALA A 203 1.33 20.15 -13.80
N PHE A 204 1.69 19.56 -12.66
CA PHE A 204 1.53 18.14 -12.42
C PHE A 204 0.04 17.72 -12.39
N LEU A 205 -0.81 18.46 -11.70
CA LEU A 205 -2.24 18.17 -11.66
C LEU A 205 -2.91 18.34 -13.03
N LYS A 206 -2.44 19.32 -13.85
CA LYS A 206 -2.90 19.46 -15.24
C LYS A 206 -2.61 18.19 -16.03
N MET A 207 -1.39 17.67 -15.96
CA MET A 207 -1.01 16.41 -16.60
C MET A 207 -1.89 15.23 -16.10
N LEU A 208 -2.15 15.12 -14.80
CA LEU A 208 -3.06 14.09 -14.28
C LEU A 208 -4.45 14.20 -14.88
N ASN A 209 -4.99 15.42 -15.01
CA ASN A 209 -6.29 15.66 -15.61
C ASN A 209 -6.31 15.31 -17.11
N GLU A 210 -5.26 15.59 -17.85
CA GLU A 210 -5.07 15.16 -19.24
C GLU A 210 -5.06 13.62 -19.36
N HIS A 211 -4.60 12.93 -18.33
CA HIS A 211 -4.68 11.47 -18.22
C HIS A 211 -6.04 10.95 -17.70
N GLY A 212 -7.05 11.80 -17.53
CA GLY A 212 -8.36 11.44 -17.01
C GLY A 212 -8.41 11.19 -15.50
N LEU A 213 -7.40 11.63 -14.76
CA LEU A 213 -7.26 11.38 -13.32
C LEU A 213 -7.63 12.65 -12.54
N TYR A 214 -8.80 12.61 -11.89
CA TYR A 214 -9.38 13.74 -11.15
C TYR A 214 -9.57 13.46 -9.65
N ALA A 215 -9.24 12.28 -9.17
CA ALA A 215 -9.50 11.90 -7.79
C ALA A 215 -8.43 12.43 -6.84
N LEU A 216 -8.81 12.60 -5.56
CA LEU A 216 -7.90 13.03 -4.49
C LEU A 216 -6.70 12.10 -4.30
N ARG A 217 -6.90 10.80 -4.48
CA ARG A 217 -5.88 9.75 -4.30
C ARG A 217 -6.00 8.68 -5.39
N PRO A 218 -4.89 8.00 -5.74
CA PRO A 218 -4.89 6.90 -6.69
C PRO A 218 -5.91 5.80 -6.37
N ALA A 219 -5.96 5.35 -5.12
CA ALA A 219 -6.94 4.35 -4.67
C ALA A 219 -8.40 4.82 -4.86
N THR A 220 -8.66 6.12 -4.66
CA THR A 220 -9.99 6.70 -4.90
C THR A 220 -10.33 6.72 -6.39
N ALA A 221 -9.35 6.97 -7.26
CA ALA A 221 -9.55 6.89 -8.72
C ALA A 221 -9.90 5.47 -9.14
N ALA A 222 -9.12 4.48 -8.70
CA ALA A 222 -9.37 3.08 -8.98
C ALA A 222 -10.76 2.64 -8.51
N ARG A 223 -11.14 3.00 -7.27
CA ARG A 223 -12.47 2.69 -6.72
C ARG A 223 -13.61 3.31 -7.55
N ARG A 224 -13.47 4.55 -7.97
CA ARG A 224 -14.50 5.22 -8.77
C ARG A 224 -14.71 4.54 -10.11
N LEU A 225 -13.63 4.24 -10.82
CA LEU A 225 -13.71 3.56 -12.09
C LEU A 225 -14.37 2.18 -11.95
N GLN A 226 -13.96 1.41 -10.95
CA GLN A 226 -14.57 0.11 -10.67
C GLN A 226 -16.05 0.23 -10.27
N SER A 227 -16.38 1.15 -9.37
CA SER A 227 -17.77 1.37 -8.96
C SER A 227 -18.68 1.81 -10.11
N GLN A 228 -18.20 2.65 -11.03
CA GLN A 228 -18.96 3.07 -12.20
C GLN A 228 -19.25 1.91 -13.15
N GLU A 229 -18.27 1.05 -13.36
CA GLU A 229 -18.43 -0.12 -14.24
C GLU A 229 -19.30 -1.19 -13.63
N MET A 230 -19.14 -1.44 -12.33
CA MET A 230 -20.01 -2.35 -11.58
C MET A 230 -21.47 -1.87 -11.61
N HIS A 231 -21.68 -0.56 -11.45
CA HIS A 231 -23.03 0.03 -11.56
C HIS A 231 -23.65 -0.19 -12.94
N LYS A 232 -22.87 -0.06 -14.00
CA LYS A 232 -23.35 -0.32 -15.38
C LYS A 232 -23.71 -1.79 -15.60
N LYS A 233 -22.94 -2.72 -15.04
CA LYS A 233 -23.12 -4.17 -15.24
C LYS A 233 -24.17 -4.79 -14.31
N LEU A 234 -24.19 -4.43 -13.05
CA LEU A 234 -24.99 -5.12 -12.03
C LEU A 234 -26.30 -4.42 -11.69
N GLY A 235 -26.52 -3.19 -12.24
CA GLY A 235 -27.56 -2.33 -11.67
C GLY A 235 -27.35 -2.20 -10.16
N TRP A 236 -27.63 -1.08 -9.53
CA TRP A 236 -27.39 -0.95 -8.09
C TRP A 236 -28.35 -1.82 -7.29
N GLN A 237 -28.04 -3.05 -7.15
CA GLN A 237 -28.45 -3.80 -5.98
C GLN A 237 -27.33 -3.60 -4.96
N ARG A 238 -27.70 -3.19 -3.74
CA ARG A 238 -26.77 -2.97 -2.65
C ARG A 238 -25.95 -4.23 -2.48
N ILE A 239 -24.65 -4.16 -2.79
CA ILE A 239 -23.69 -5.17 -2.41
C ILE A 239 -23.51 -4.98 -0.90
N PHE A 240 -24.40 -5.56 -0.12
CA PHE A 240 -24.15 -5.74 1.30
C PHE A 240 -23.21 -6.93 1.43
N SER A 241 -21.94 -6.64 1.76
CA SER A 241 -21.20 -7.64 2.47
C SER A 241 -21.96 -7.86 3.79
N ASP A 242 -22.29 -9.08 4.10
CA ASP A 242 -22.60 -9.44 5.47
C ASP A 242 -21.32 -9.16 6.27
N GLN A 243 -21.28 -8.02 6.97
CA GLN A 243 -20.08 -7.59 7.68
C GLN A 243 -19.68 -8.62 8.75
N GLN A 244 -20.65 -9.29 9.36
CA GLN A 244 -20.37 -10.32 10.37
C GLN A 244 -19.66 -11.52 9.77
N VAL A 245 -20.05 -11.98 8.58
CA VAL A 245 -19.38 -13.09 7.88
C VAL A 245 -18.00 -12.64 7.41
N SER A 246 -17.88 -11.45 6.86
CA SER A 246 -16.60 -10.92 6.39
C SER A 246 -15.61 -10.66 7.53
N ASP A 247 -16.09 -10.29 8.71
CA ASP A 247 -15.24 -10.08 9.90
C ASP A 247 -14.72 -11.41 10.48
N SER A 248 -15.44 -12.53 10.26
CA SER A 248 -14.99 -13.87 10.70
C SER A 248 -13.95 -14.50 9.76
N ILE A 249 -13.79 -14.01 8.53
CA ILE A 249 -12.84 -14.55 7.57
C ILE A 249 -11.57 -13.69 7.59
N PRO A 250 -10.41 -14.24 7.98
CA PRO A 250 -9.16 -13.49 7.99
C PRO A 250 -8.71 -13.13 6.58
N LEU A 251 -8.37 -11.87 6.37
CA LEU A 251 -7.70 -11.43 5.16
C LEU A 251 -6.20 -11.67 5.28
N PHE A 252 -5.68 -12.56 4.47
CA PHE A 252 -4.25 -12.77 4.30
C PHE A 252 -3.77 -12.06 3.04
N GLY A 253 -2.59 -11.44 3.11
CA GLY A 253 -1.92 -10.86 1.94
C GLY A 253 -1.30 -11.91 1.01
N GLY A 254 -0.51 -11.46 0.05
CA GLY A 254 0.33 -12.33 -0.78
C GLY A 254 1.41 -13.03 0.06
N ARG A 255 1.85 -14.18 -0.42
CA ARG A 255 2.91 -14.96 0.22
C ARG A 255 4.25 -14.26 0.08
N THR A 256 4.98 -14.09 1.18
CA THR A 256 6.32 -13.49 1.17
C THR A 256 7.19 -14.20 2.19
N GLU A 257 8.15 -15.00 1.72
CA GLU A 257 8.96 -15.86 2.57
C GLU A 257 10.36 -16.15 2.02
N PRO A 258 11.40 -16.09 2.88
CA PRO A 258 12.68 -16.71 2.61
C PRO A 258 12.63 -18.19 3.00
N TYR A 259 13.12 -19.06 2.13
CA TYR A 259 13.29 -20.50 2.39
C TYR A 259 14.76 -20.85 2.67
N TYR A 260 15.65 -20.15 2.01
CA TYR A 260 17.11 -20.30 2.19
C TYR A 260 17.75 -18.93 2.36
N ALA A 261 18.70 -18.83 3.28
CA ALA A 261 19.36 -17.57 3.60
C ALA A 261 20.24 -17.03 2.46
N THR A 262 20.80 -17.90 1.64
CA THR A 262 21.68 -17.52 0.52
C THR A 262 21.49 -18.41 -0.67
N GLY A 263 21.69 -17.86 -1.87
CA GLY A 263 21.70 -18.61 -3.12
C GLY A 263 22.68 -18.01 -4.14
N LYS A 264 23.13 -18.83 -5.09
CA LYS A 264 24.03 -18.44 -6.19
C LYS A 264 23.38 -18.80 -7.51
N ASN A 265 23.67 -18.01 -8.56
CA ASN A 265 23.18 -18.23 -9.92
C ASN A 265 21.65 -18.44 -9.95
N LEU A 266 20.90 -17.50 -9.34
CA LEU A 266 19.47 -17.60 -9.21
C LEU A 266 18.75 -16.86 -10.33
N TYR A 267 17.65 -17.44 -10.75
CA TYR A 267 16.71 -16.86 -11.71
C TYR A 267 15.59 -16.15 -10.94
N TYR A 268 15.43 -14.87 -11.20
CA TYR A 268 14.38 -14.05 -10.59
C TYR A 268 13.20 -13.93 -11.56
N LEU A 269 12.10 -14.55 -11.19
CA LEU A 269 10.85 -14.59 -11.94
C LEU A 269 9.79 -13.73 -11.30
N ASP A 270 8.93 -13.11 -12.10
CA ASP A 270 7.81 -12.29 -11.62
C ASP A 270 6.56 -12.61 -12.47
N VAL A 271 5.41 -12.72 -11.84
CA VAL A 271 4.16 -12.99 -12.54
C VAL A 271 3.61 -11.69 -13.14
N ASN A 272 3.40 -11.66 -14.45
CA ASN A 272 2.88 -10.48 -15.14
C ASN A 272 1.54 -10.02 -14.58
N SER A 273 1.56 -8.99 -13.70
CA SER A 273 0.36 -8.37 -13.10
C SER A 273 -0.57 -9.37 -12.42
N LEU A 274 -0.07 -10.12 -11.43
CA LEU A 274 -0.78 -11.21 -10.76
C LEU A 274 -2.19 -10.84 -10.26
N TYR A 275 -2.36 -9.73 -9.56
CA TYR A 275 -3.70 -9.33 -9.08
C TYR A 275 -4.69 -9.01 -10.22
N PRO A 276 -4.34 -8.25 -11.26
CA PRO A 276 -5.16 -8.13 -12.46
C PRO A 276 -5.48 -9.46 -13.13
N TYR A 277 -4.50 -10.38 -13.19
CA TYR A 277 -4.70 -11.71 -13.74
C TYR A 277 -5.78 -12.48 -13.00
N VAL A 278 -5.68 -12.59 -11.68
CA VAL A 278 -6.68 -13.34 -10.91
C VAL A 278 -8.05 -12.68 -10.98
N MET A 279 -8.14 -11.36 -10.92
CA MET A 279 -9.41 -10.64 -11.09
C MET A 279 -10.05 -10.85 -12.47
N ALA A 280 -9.25 -11.08 -13.51
CA ALA A 280 -9.78 -11.30 -14.86
C ALA A 280 -10.20 -12.74 -15.15
N ASN A 281 -9.56 -13.73 -14.48
CA ASN A 281 -9.64 -15.12 -14.92
C ASN A 281 -10.26 -16.08 -13.90
N PHE A 282 -10.40 -15.70 -12.62
CA PHE A 282 -10.91 -16.56 -11.57
C PHE A 282 -12.39 -16.28 -11.26
N LEU A 283 -13.06 -17.22 -10.61
CA LEU A 283 -14.41 -17.07 -10.11
C LEU A 283 -14.41 -16.37 -8.75
N TYR A 284 -15.49 -15.65 -8.47
CA TYR A 284 -15.68 -14.87 -7.25
C TYR A 284 -17.06 -15.08 -6.67
N PRO A 285 -17.24 -14.95 -5.35
CA PRO A 285 -18.56 -14.94 -4.76
C PRO A 285 -19.43 -13.90 -5.46
N ALA A 286 -20.53 -14.34 -6.06
CA ALA A 286 -21.40 -13.43 -6.78
C ALA A 286 -22.05 -12.46 -5.78
N PRO A 287 -22.01 -11.14 -6.03
CA PRO A 287 -22.86 -10.20 -5.32
C PRO A 287 -24.28 -10.36 -5.86
N LEU A 288 -25.00 -11.33 -5.33
CA LEU A 288 -26.35 -11.60 -5.81
C LEU A 288 -27.25 -10.38 -5.68
N PRO A 289 -28.09 -10.16 -6.69
CA PRO A 289 -29.41 -9.65 -6.43
C PRO A 289 -30.05 -10.66 -5.48
N TRP A 290 -30.26 -10.23 -4.23
CA TRP A 290 -31.00 -10.99 -3.26
C TRP A 290 -32.38 -11.29 -3.85
N LYS A 291 -32.53 -12.42 -4.56
CA LYS A 291 -33.83 -12.92 -4.92
C LYS A 291 -34.46 -13.42 -3.62
N LYS A 292 -35.47 -12.69 -3.14
CA LYS A 292 -36.42 -13.25 -2.22
C LYS A 292 -37.07 -14.44 -2.94
N THR A 293 -36.62 -15.62 -2.66
CA THR A 293 -37.48 -16.77 -2.75
C THR A 293 -38.15 -16.88 -1.39
N ASP A 294 -39.45 -16.65 -1.34
CA ASP A 294 -40.32 -16.83 -0.17
C ASP A 294 -39.99 -16.00 1.09
N GLY A 295 -39.47 -14.79 0.92
CA GLY A 295 -39.34 -13.85 2.01
C GLY A 295 -38.09 -14.08 2.91
N GLN A 296 -37.29 -15.10 2.66
CA GLN A 296 -36.06 -15.37 3.40
C GLN A 296 -34.84 -14.82 2.66
N ILE A 297 -34.00 -14.11 3.38
CA ILE A 297 -32.66 -13.70 2.93
C ILE A 297 -31.76 -14.95 3.10
N ILE A 298 -31.28 -15.52 1.98
CA ILE A 298 -30.32 -16.61 2.06
C ILE A 298 -28.96 -15.99 2.38
N HIS A 299 -28.59 -16.05 3.63
CA HIS A 299 -27.22 -15.74 4.08
C HIS A 299 -26.29 -16.89 3.70
N ALA A 300 -24.99 -16.59 3.55
CA ALA A 300 -23.96 -17.62 3.53
C ALA A 300 -24.19 -18.54 4.75
N LYS A 301 -24.46 -19.83 4.53
CA LYS A 301 -24.81 -20.72 5.62
C LYS A 301 -23.56 -21.05 6.43
N THR A 302 -23.50 -20.51 7.64
CA THR A 302 -22.59 -21.01 8.69
C THR A 302 -23.33 -22.12 9.43
N THR A 303 -23.01 -23.35 9.13
CA THR A 303 -23.54 -24.51 9.87
C THR A 303 -22.39 -25.44 10.26
N CYS A 304 -22.50 -26.11 11.43
CA CYS A 304 -21.50 -27.07 11.88
C CYS A 304 -21.56 -28.39 11.08
N ASN A 305 -22.62 -28.62 10.32
CA ASN A 305 -22.79 -29.83 9.50
C ASN A 305 -22.70 -29.47 8.01
N LEU A 306 -21.57 -29.81 7.41
CA LEU A 306 -21.37 -29.74 5.97
C LEU A 306 -22.03 -30.94 5.31
N SER A 307 -23.09 -30.73 4.54
CA SER A 307 -23.83 -31.84 3.86
C SER A 307 -23.05 -32.49 2.71
N ARG A 308 -21.95 -31.88 2.27
CA ARG A 308 -21.15 -32.30 1.10
C ARG A 308 -19.74 -32.77 1.46
N ARG A 309 -19.53 -33.31 2.66
CA ARG A 309 -18.20 -33.77 3.07
C ARG A 309 -17.65 -34.88 2.18
N GLU A 310 -18.48 -35.84 1.81
CA GLU A 310 -18.10 -36.95 0.93
C GLU A 310 -17.75 -36.45 -0.47
N GLU A 311 -18.57 -35.61 -1.06
CA GLU A 311 -18.27 -34.98 -2.38
C GLU A 311 -16.95 -34.19 -2.39
N ILE A 312 -16.64 -33.47 -1.31
CA ILE A 312 -15.37 -32.76 -1.17
C ILE A 312 -14.21 -33.73 -1.07
N GLN A 313 -14.38 -34.84 -0.32
CA GLN A 313 -13.34 -35.85 -0.19
C GLN A 313 -13.07 -36.54 -1.55
N GLU A 314 -14.09 -36.93 -2.28
CA GLU A 314 -13.99 -37.52 -3.63
C GLU A 314 -13.27 -36.55 -4.60
N PHE A 315 -13.61 -35.25 -4.53
CA PHE A 315 -12.91 -34.23 -5.32
C PHE A 315 -11.43 -34.12 -4.95
N LEU A 316 -11.09 -34.15 -3.66
CA LEU A 316 -9.70 -34.08 -3.22
C LEU A 316 -8.90 -35.34 -3.54
N ASP A 317 -9.53 -36.49 -3.55
CA ASP A 317 -8.91 -37.75 -4.00
C ASP A 317 -8.60 -37.70 -5.49
N TYR A 318 -9.55 -37.24 -6.31
CA TYR A 318 -9.33 -36.96 -7.72
C TYR A 318 -8.17 -35.96 -7.95
N CYS A 319 -8.12 -34.87 -7.18
CA CYS A 319 -7.03 -33.90 -7.26
C CYS A 319 -5.69 -34.53 -6.89
N SER A 320 -5.66 -35.38 -5.87
CA SER A 320 -4.45 -36.11 -5.45
C SER A 320 -3.89 -36.95 -6.59
N GLU A 321 -4.73 -37.81 -7.20
CA GLU A 321 -4.34 -38.63 -8.34
C GLU A 321 -3.87 -37.81 -9.53
N TYR A 322 -4.60 -36.75 -9.87
CA TYR A 322 -4.25 -35.84 -11.00
C TYR A 322 -2.89 -35.18 -10.79
N ILE A 323 -2.61 -34.69 -9.58
CA ILE A 323 -1.34 -34.03 -9.27
C ILE A 323 -0.19 -35.04 -9.26
N LEU A 324 -0.39 -36.24 -8.69
CA LEU A 324 0.62 -37.29 -8.73
C LEU A 324 0.98 -37.68 -10.16
N MET A 325 0.00 -37.99 -10.99
CA MET A 325 0.22 -38.29 -12.42
C MET A 325 0.92 -37.16 -13.15
N THR A 326 0.61 -35.89 -12.84
CA THR A 326 1.25 -34.74 -13.44
C THR A 326 2.71 -34.64 -13.01
N ALA A 327 3.00 -34.87 -11.72
CA ALA A 327 4.37 -34.89 -11.18
C ALA A 327 5.22 -36.00 -11.81
N GLU A 328 4.69 -37.26 -11.84
CA GLU A 328 5.34 -38.43 -12.44
C GLU A 328 5.66 -38.24 -13.93
N THR A 329 4.81 -37.51 -14.66
CA THR A 329 5.03 -37.23 -16.08
C THR A 329 5.88 -35.99 -16.31
N TYR A 330 6.44 -35.37 -15.27
CA TYR A 330 7.26 -34.13 -15.34
C TYR A 330 6.58 -33.00 -16.12
N LYS A 331 5.26 -32.91 -16.10
CA LYS A 331 4.55 -31.78 -16.70
C LYS A 331 4.62 -30.57 -15.78
N CYS A 332 4.74 -29.40 -16.39
CA CYS A 332 4.77 -28.14 -15.65
C CYS A 332 3.39 -27.81 -15.07
N PHE A 333 3.33 -27.58 -13.77
CA PHE A 333 2.13 -27.06 -13.10
C PHE A 333 1.98 -25.57 -13.40
N THR A 334 0.85 -25.18 -13.96
CA THR A 334 0.50 -23.78 -14.20
C THR A 334 -0.80 -23.39 -13.47
N PRO A 335 -1.00 -22.11 -13.16
CA PRO A 335 -2.26 -21.66 -12.55
C PRO A 335 -3.49 -21.99 -13.39
N GLU A 336 -3.40 -21.88 -14.71
CA GLU A 336 -4.48 -22.18 -15.64
C GLU A 336 -4.94 -23.63 -15.54
N MET A 337 -3.99 -24.54 -15.60
CA MET A 337 -4.27 -25.99 -15.50
C MET A 337 -4.94 -26.35 -14.18
N MET A 338 -4.38 -25.89 -13.06
CA MET A 338 -4.91 -26.21 -11.74
C MET A 338 -6.26 -25.53 -11.47
N LYS A 339 -6.45 -24.32 -12.00
CA LYS A 339 -7.73 -23.62 -11.99
C LYS A 339 -8.80 -24.38 -12.76
N GLU A 340 -8.50 -24.88 -13.94
CA GLU A 340 -9.43 -25.68 -14.76
C GLU A 340 -9.84 -26.97 -14.05
N VAL A 341 -8.89 -27.65 -13.39
CA VAL A 341 -9.19 -28.83 -12.56
C VAL A 341 -10.18 -28.48 -11.46
N PHE A 342 -9.98 -27.36 -10.78
CA PHE A 342 -10.88 -26.91 -9.72
C PHE A 342 -12.26 -26.55 -10.27
N GLU A 343 -12.34 -25.69 -11.30
CA GLU A 343 -13.59 -25.16 -11.84
C GLU A 343 -14.46 -26.23 -12.51
N ALA A 344 -13.83 -27.27 -13.10
CA ALA A 344 -14.54 -28.36 -13.73
C ALA A 344 -15.08 -29.41 -12.76
N ASN A 345 -14.42 -29.62 -11.61
CA ASN A 345 -14.67 -30.80 -10.77
C ASN A 345 -15.06 -30.44 -9.32
N SER A 346 -14.81 -29.23 -8.83
CA SER A 346 -15.12 -28.90 -7.44
C SER A 346 -16.63 -28.84 -7.19
N PRO A 347 -17.16 -29.64 -6.25
CA PRO A 347 -18.57 -29.61 -5.87
C PRO A 347 -18.90 -28.40 -4.99
N TRP A 348 -17.89 -27.66 -4.54
CA TRP A 348 -18.03 -26.70 -3.46
C TRP A 348 -17.16 -25.46 -3.69
N TYR A 349 -17.65 -24.29 -3.26
CA TYR A 349 -16.95 -23.02 -3.34
C TYR A 349 -17.16 -22.20 -2.06
N GLY A 350 -16.08 -21.86 -1.36
CA GLY A 350 -16.20 -21.11 -0.11
C GLY A 350 -14.93 -21.10 0.75
N VAL A 351 -15.12 -21.07 2.06
CA VAL A 351 -14.05 -21.04 3.06
C VAL A 351 -14.23 -22.19 4.04
N LEU A 352 -13.21 -23.02 4.23
CA LEU A 352 -13.17 -24.07 5.24
C LEU A 352 -12.26 -23.69 6.39
N PHE A 353 -12.69 -23.97 7.59
CA PHE A 353 -11.84 -23.98 8.77
C PHE A 353 -11.49 -25.43 9.10
N VAL A 354 -10.20 -25.74 9.08
CA VAL A 354 -9.74 -27.14 9.20
C VAL A 354 -8.63 -27.29 10.23
N LYS A 355 -8.61 -28.42 10.90
CA LYS A 355 -7.42 -28.93 11.59
C LYS A 355 -6.71 -29.91 10.66
N LEU A 356 -5.38 -29.89 10.67
CA LEU A 356 -4.56 -30.77 9.84
C LEU A 356 -3.86 -31.82 10.71
N HIS A 357 -3.89 -33.05 10.26
CA HIS A 357 -3.38 -34.23 11.00
C HIS A 357 -2.17 -34.87 10.26
N GLY A 358 -1.33 -34.04 9.64
CA GLY A 358 -0.15 -34.49 8.89
C GLY A 358 -0.42 -34.76 7.42
N ILE A 359 0.60 -35.25 6.76
CA ILE A 359 0.60 -35.54 5.31
C ILE A 359 -0.08 -36.88 5.05
N ARG A 360 -0.87 -36.96 3.98
CA ARG A 360 -1.51 -38.20 3.52
C ARG A 360 -0.46 -39.22 3.07
N PRO A 361 -0.74 -40.56 3.21
CA PRO A 361 0.23 -41.63 2.92
C PRO A 361 0.86 -41.53 1.52
N GLU A 362 0.08 -41.23 0.49
CA GLU A 362 0.51 -41.12 -0.90
C GLU A 362 1.49 -39.96 -1.14
N TRP A 363 1.57 -38.99 -0.24
CA TRP A 363 2.45 -37.81 -0.33
C TRP A 363 3.66 -37.89 0.61
N LYS A 364 3.89 -39.00 1.28
CA LYS A 364 4.97 -39.16 2.27
C LYS A 364 6.37 -38.95 1.69
N GLU A 365 6.58 -39.28 0.43
CA GLU A 365 7.84 -39.01 -0.26
C GLU A 365 8.18 -37.53 -0.30
N TYR A 366 7.16 -36.66 -0.45
CA TYR A 366 7.29 -35.20 -0.55
C TYR A 366 7.02 -34.49 0.79
N GLU A 367 6.87 -35.21 1.90
CA GLU A 367 6.47 -34.63 3.20
C GLU A 367 7.37 -33.47 3.61
N ARG A 368 8.69 -33.62 3.48
CA ARG A 368 9.65 -32.58 3.86
C ARG A 368 9.44 -31.31 3.05
N GLN A 369 9.26 -31.41 1.75
CA GLN A 369 9.03 -30.27 0.86
C GLN A 369 7.66 -29.63 1.10
N LEU A 370 6.61 -30.43 1.23
CA LEU A 370 5.24 -29.95 1.50
C LEU A 370 5.15 -29.19 2.83
N LEU A 371 5.88 -29.64 3.86
CA LEU A 371 5.93 -28.94 5.13
C LEU A 371 6.86 -27.70 5.08
N HIS A 372 7.95 -27.74 4.31
CA HIS A 372 8.85 -26.62 4.12
C HIS A 372 8.20 -25.47 3.33
N TYR A 373 7.44 -25.81 2.30
CA TYR A 373 6.70 -24.86 1.46
C TYR A 373 5.20 -24.87 1.76
N PHE A 374 4.83 -24.99 3.03
CA PHE A 374 3.47 -25.22 3.49
C PHE A 374 2.44 -24.25 2.86
N PRO A 375 1.29 -24.72 2.31
CA PRO A 375 0.43 -23.88 1.48
C PRO A 375 -0.43 -22.86 2.24
N PHE A 376 -0.85 -23.15 3.47
CA PHE A 376 -1.89 -22.38 4.14
C PHE A 376 -1.33 -21.30 5.05
N PRO A 377 -1.87 -20.06 4.95
CA PRO A 377 -1.50 -18.98 5.86
C PRO A 377 -2.20 -19.09 7.22
N ARG A 378 -1.52 -18.65 8.26
CA ARG A 378 -2.07 -18.45 9.60
C ARG A 378 -1.60 -17.14 10.21
N LYS A 379 -2.31 -16.61 11.20
CA LYS A 379 -1.92 -15.44 11.97
C LYS A 379 -1.34 -15.87 13.31
N LYS A 380 -0.12 -15.41 13.62
CA LYS A 380 0.51 -15.60 14.91
C LYS A 380 1.32 -14.36 15.29
N ASP A 381 1.06 -13.80 16.46
CA ASP A 381 1.75 -12.61 16.99
C ASP A 381 1.81 -11.42 15.98
N GLY A 382 0.73 -11.19 15.23
CA GLY A 382 0.64 -10.14 14.21
C GLY A 382 1.29 -10.45 12.86
N TYR A 383 1.95 -11.60 12.72
CA TYR A 383 2.55 -12.06 11.47
C TYR A 383 1.62 -12.97 10.68
N THR A 384 1.79 -13.01 9.37
CA THR A 384 1.24 -14.08 8.52
C THR A 384 2.35 -15.09 8.26
N LEU A 385 2.14 -16.32 8.69
CA LEU A 385 3.08 -17.43 8.58
C LEU A 385 2.50 -18.50 7.68
N PHE A 386 3.38 -19.19 6.92
CA PHE A 386 3.04 -20.39 6.15
C PHE A 386 3.83 -21.57 6.74
N SER A 387 3.37 -22.06 7.85
CA SER A 387 4.02 -23.17 8.56
C SER A 387 2.97 -24.08 9.17
N TYR A 388 3.26 -25.37 9.13
CA TYR A 388 2.42 -26.38 9.75
C TYR A 388 2.50 -26.27 11.28
N ASP A 389 1.34 -26.36 11.92
CA ASP A 389 1.16 -26.45 13.37
C ASP A 389 -0.08 -27.33 13.61
N PRO A 390 0.09 -28.49 14.24
CA PRO A 390 -1.02 -29.48 14.42
C PRO A 390 -2.14 -28.95 15.34
N ASP A 391 -1.83 -27.95 16.18
CA ASP A 391 -2.79 -27.38 17.14
C ASP A 391 -3.59 -26.19 16.55
N ASP A 392 -3.19 -25.66 15.39
CA ASP A 392 -3.85 -24.52 14.76
C ASP A 392 -5.05 -24.92 13.89
N ILE A 393 -5.98 -23.95 13.75
CA ILE A 393 -7.08 -24.03 12.79
C ILE A 393 -6.72 -23.17 11.58
N TYR A 394 -6.66 -23.80 10.41
CA TYR A 394 -6.36 -23.13 9.15
C TYR A 394 -7.64 -22.67 8.46
N CYS A 395 -7.61 -21.46 7.94
CA CYS A 395 -8.68 -20.90 7.12
C CYS A 395 -8.34 -21.10 5.64
N VAL A 396 -8.86 -22.14 5.05
CA VAL A 396 -8.64 -22.51 3.64
C VAL A 396 -9.64 -21.78 2.76
N GLN A 397 -9.16 -21.02 1.79
CA GLN A 397 -9.97 -20.04 1.08
C GLN A 397 -10.07 -20.35 -0.41
N PHE A 398 -11.30 -20.61 -0.89
CA PHE A 398 -11.63 -20.78 -2.31
C PHE A 398 -10.76 -21.83 -3.02
N TYR A 399 -9.98 -21.46 -4.01
CA TYR A 399 -9.11 -22.37 -4.78
C TYR A 399 -8.03 -23.05 -3.94
N GLU A 400 -7.66 -22.48 -2.78
CA GLU A 400 -6.71 -23.11 -1.85
C GLU A 400 -7.25 -24.45 -1.30
N LEU A 401 -8.57 -24.71 -1.41
CA LEU A 401 -9.18 -26.00 -1.07
C LEU A 401 -8.45 -27.17 -1.73
N LEU A 402 -8.00 -26.99 -2.96
CA LEU A 402 -7.30 -28.03 -3.72
C LEU A 402 -6.09 -28.57 -2.98
N TRP A 403 -5.37 -27.75 -2.23
CA TRP A 403 -4.17 -28.16 -1.49
C TRP A 403 -4.44 -29.04 -0.26
N LEU A 404 -5.72 -29.20 0.14
CA LEU A 404 -6.07 -30.16 1.18
C LEU A 404 -5.85 -31.62 0.73
N CYS A 405 -5.73 -31.89 -0.57
CA CYS A 405 -5.40 -33.22 -1.09
C CYS A 405 -4.06 -33.74 -0.59
N PHE A 406 -3.16 -32.89 -0.09
CA PHE A 406 -1.88 -33.29 0.50
C PHE A 406 -1.98 -33.75 1.97
N PHE A 407 -3.07 -33.41 2.67
CA PHE A 407 -3.16 -33.51 4.13
C PHE A 407 -4.32 -34.38 4.58
N ASN A 408 -4.12 -35.08 5.71
CA ASN A 408 -5.23 -35.55 6.52
C ASN A 408 -5.84 -34.35 7.24
N TYR A 409 -7.16 -34.21 7.23
CA TYR A 409 -7.80 -33.03 7.76
C TYR A 409 -9.14 -33.34 8.44
N GLU A 410 -9.55 -32.42 9.34
CA GLU A 410 -10.86 -32.36 9.95
C GLU A 410 -11.48 -31.01 9.69
N ILE A 411 -12.72 -30.98 9.17
CA ILE A 411 -13.47 -29.70 8.98
C ILE A 411 -14.14 -29.37 10.31
N VAL A 412 -13.73 -28.23 10.89
CA VAL A 412 -14.29 -27.70 12.14
C VAL A 412 -15.29 -26.57 11.91
N GLY A 413 -15.32 -25.99 10.71
CA GLY A 413 -16.29 -24.96 10.31
C GLY A 413 -16.23 -24.67 8.83
N HIS A 414 -17.25 -24.02 8.30
CA HIS A 414 -17.29 -23.64 6.90
C HIS A 414 -18.19 -22.43 6.63
N ILE A 415 -17.94 -21.76 5.51
CA ILE A 415 -18.78 -20.73 4.91
C ILE A 415 -18.92 -21.04 3.43
N GLU A 416 -20.11 -21.49 3.01
CA GLU A 416 -20.41 -21.83 1.62
C GLU A 416 -20.93 -20.61 0.87
N TYR A 417 -20.44 -20.42 -0.37
CA TYR A 417 -20.96 -19.44 -1.32
C TYR A 417 -21.66 -20.20 -2.47
N PRO A 418 -22.98 -20.38 -2.39
CA PRO A 418 -23.71 -21.22 -3.37
C PRO A 418 -23.75 -20.57 -4.76
N TYR A 419 -23.41 -19.29 -4.85
CA TYR A 419 -23.39 -18.56 -6.09
C TYR A 419 -22.04 -17.87 -6.27
N TYR A 420 -21.41 -18.12 -7.41
CA TYR A 420 -20.15 -17.54 -7.83
C TYR A 420 -20.17 -17.33 -9.35
N ASP A 421 -19.40 -16.37 -9.82
CA ASP A 421 -19.31 -16.00 -11.22
C ASP A 421 -17.95 -15.34 -11.47
N ARG A 422 -17.66 -15.05 -12.71
CA ARG A 422 -16.51 -14.25 -13.07
C ARG A 422 -16.57 -12.89 -12.40
N PHE A 423 -15.41 -12.36 -12.06
CA PHE A 423 -15.33 -11.03 -11.48
C PHE A 423 -16.03 -10.02 -12.39
N PRO A 424 -16.94 -9.18 -11.84
CA PRO A 424 -17.78 -8.32 -12.66
C PRO A 424 -17.04 -7.34 -13.58
N LEU A 425 -15.77 -7.09 -13.30
CA LEU A 425 -14.91 -6.18 -14.05
C LEU A 425 -13.84 -6.88 -14.89
N ALA A 426 -13.91 -8.19 -15.05
CA ALA A 426 -12.90 -8.98 -15.76
C ALA A 426 -12.56 -8.40 -17.14
N ASP A 427 -13.59 -8.11 -17.96
CA ASP A 427 -13.41 -7.55 -19.30
C ASP A 427 -12.69 -6.21 -19.26
N LYS A 428 -13.03 -5.36 -18.29
CA LYS A 428 -12.42 -4.02 -18.13
C LYS A 428 -10.98 -4.09 -17.65
N ILE A 429 -10.65 -5.08 -16.85
CA ILE A 429 -9.27 -5.35 -16.44
C ILE A 429 -8.45 -5.76 -17.66
N MET A 430 -8.98 -6.67 -18.50
CA MET A 430 -8.34 -7.10 -19.72
C MET A 430 -8.17 -5.97 -20.73
N GLU A 431 -9.20 -5.15 -20.94
CA GLU A 431 -9.14 -3.96 -21.79
C GLU A 431 -8.04 -2.98 -21.33
N ARG A 432 -7.99 -2.70 -20.04
CA ARG A 432 -6.95 -1.82 -19.46
C ARG A 432 -5.55 -2.42 -19.56
N TYR A 433 -5.42 -3.73 -19.38
CA TYR A 433 -4.13 -4.39 -19.55
C TYR A 433 -3.62 -4.29 -20.99
N LYS A 434 -4.48 -4.51 -21.99
CA LYS A 434 -4.15 -4.31 -23.41
C LYS A 434 -3.72 -2.87 -23.67
N LEU A 435 -4.52 -1.90 -23.21
CA LEU A 435 -4.18 -0.48 -23.32
C LEU A 435 -2.83 -0.16 -22.68
N ARG A 436 -2.53 -0.74 -21.51
CA ARG A 436 -1.22 -0.58 -20.85
C ARG A 436 -0.08 -1.09 -21.74
N LYS A 437 -0.22 -2.26 -22.37
CA LYS A 437 0.81 -2.81 -23.29
C LYS A 437 1.04 -1.86 -24.46
N GLU A 438 -0.01 -1.34 -25.08
CA GLU A 438 0.08 -0.39 -26.20
C GLU A 438 0.77 0.92 -25.78
N LEU A 439 0.39 1.49 -24.64
CA LEU A 439 1.00 2.73 -24.14
C LEU A 439 2.46 2.52 -23.78
N LYS A 440 2.82 1.36 -23.20
CA LYS A 440 4.20 1.00 -22.88
C LYS A 440 5.06 0.89 -24.16
N ALA A 441 4.54 0.28 -25.21
CA ALA A 441 5.23 0.17 -26.48
C ALA A 441 5.47 1.54 -27.15
N LYS A 442 4.55 2.50 -26.91
CA LYS A 442 4.67 3.89 -27.41
C LYS A 442 5.45 4.81 -26.46
N HIS A 443 6.03 4.30 -25.38
CA HIS A 443 6.67 5.10 -24.32
C HIS A 443 5.77 6.22 -23.76
N ASP A 444 4.45 6.03 -23.75
CA ASP A 444 3.48 6.99 -23.31
C ASP A 444 3.37 6.98 -21.76
N SER A 445 3.51 8.15 -21.13
CA SER A 445 3.49 8.29 -19.66
C SER A 445 2.17 7.85 -19.00
N ARG A 446 1.08 7.78 -19.76
CA ARG A 446 -0.22 7.26 -19.30
C ARG A 446 -0.15 5.80 -18.88
N GLU A 447 0.84 5.02 -19.37
CA GLU A 447 1.08 3.63 -18.93
C GLU A 447 1.18 3.54 -17.40
N LYS A 448 1.89 4.48 -16.77
CA LYS A 448 2.05 4.51 -15.30
C LYS A 448 0.72 4.67 -14.58
N ALA A 449 -0.16 5.52 -15.09
CA ALA A 449 -1.50 5.70 -14.54
C ALA A 449 -2.34 4.43 -14.64
N ILE A 450 -2.34 3.76 -15.81
CA ILE A 450 -3.08 2.52 -16.01
C ILE A 450 -2.51 1.39 -15.15
N LYS A 451 -1.17 1.26 -15.06
CA LYS A 451 -0.51 0.30 -14.15
C LYS A 451 -0.97 0.48 -12.71
N LEU A 452 -1.00 1.73 -12.26
CA LEU A 452 -1.44 2.06 -10.91
C LEU A 452 -2.90 1.66 -10.66
N LEU A 453 -3.80 1.99 -11.60
CA LEU A 453 -5.22 1.66 -11.49
C LEU A 453 -5.45 0.15 -11.41
N LEU A 454 -4.69 -0.62 -12.18
CA LEU A 454 -4.73 -2.08 -12.15
C LEU A 454 -4.23 -2.62 -10.80
N ASN A 455 -3.08 -2.15 -10.33
CA ASN A 455 -2.43 -2.68 -9.13
C ASN A 455 -3.09 -2.23 -7.82
N THR A 456 -3.75 -1.08 -7.79
CA THR A 456 -4.46 -0.62 -6.57
C THR A 456 -5.89 -1.17 -6.47
N GLY A 457 -6.37 -1.80 -7.55
CA GLY A 457 -7.76 -2.21 -7.68
C GLY A 457 -8.25 -3.20 -6.62
N TYR A 458 -7.41 -4.13 -6.19
CA TYR A 458 -7.78 -5.17 -5.22
C TYR A 458 -7.88 -4.67 -3.79
N GLY A 459 -6.96 -3.80 -3.36
CA GLY A 459 -6.91 -3.31 -1.98
C GLY A 459 -8.12 -2.46 -1.55
N ILE A 460 -8.88 -1.99 -2.53
CA ILE A 460 -10.07 -1.17 -2.29
C ILE A 460 -11.17 -1.96 -1.57
N TYR A 461 -11.30 -3.24 -1.89
CA TYR A 461 -12.38 -4.08 -1.35
C TYR A 461 -12.22 -4.38 0.14
N ALA A 462 -10.99 -4.26 0.68
CA ALA A 462 -10.69 -4.43 2.10
C ALA A 462 -10.37 -3.12 2.82
N THR A 463 -10.71 -1.97 2.23
CA THR A 463 -10.44 -0.68 2.86
C THR A 463 -11.27 -0.53 4.13
N ARG A 464 -10.59 -0.37 5.27
CA ARG A 464 -11.22 -0.01 6.54
C ARG A 464 -11.38 1.51 6.64
N GLN A 465 -12.44 1.93 7.31
CA GLN A 465 -12.64 3.34 7.61
C GLN A 465 -11.72 3.72 8.77
N ARG A 466 -10.81 4.66 8.53
CA ARG A 466 -9.94 5.22 9.56
C ARG A 466 -10.10 6.71 9.56
N THR A 467 -10.34 7.28 10.72
CA THR A 467 -10.42 8.71 10.92
C THR A 467 -9.20 9.15 11.72
N ARG A 468 -8.53 10.21 11.27
CA ARG A 468 -7.38 10.80 11.96
C ARG A 468 -7.63 12.28 12.17
N ARG A 469 -7.13 12.82 13.25
CA ARG A 469 -7.02 14.26 13.43
C ARG A 469 -5.57 14.66 13.71
N ALA A 470 -5.19 15.86 13.31
CA ALA A 470 -3.91 16.40 13.69
C ALA A 470 -3.93 16.82 15.17
N VAL A 471 -2.77 16.76 15.78
CA VAL A 471 -2.53 17.34 17.09
C VAL A 471 -2.20 18.81 16.87
N THR A 472 -3.10 19.69 17.25
CA THR A 472 -3.00 21.14 17.04
C THR A 472 -2.88 21.94 18.35
N GLU A 473 -3.30 21.34 19.45
CA GLU A 473 -3.22 21.94 20.77
C GLU A 473 -1.85 21.71 21.39
N GLN A 474 -1.30 22.76 22.05
CA GLN A 474 0.04 22.73 22.61
C GLN A 474 0.19 21.64 23.69
N ASN A 475 -0.75 21.58 24.64
CA ASN A 475 -0.71 20.61 25.72
C ASN A 475 -0.77 19.16 25.20
N GLU A 476 -1.58 18.94 24.17
CA GLU A 476 -1.69 17.64 23.52
C GLU A 476 -0.41 17.27 22.75
N TYR A 477 0.21 18.25 22.09
CA TYR A 477 1.49 18.05 21.43
C TYR A 477 2.60 17.67 22.42
N GLU A 478 2.73 18.39 23.52
CA GLU A 478 3.72 18.12 24.56
C GLU A 478 3.54 16.74 25.17
N LYS A 479 2.29 16.34 25.45
CA LYS A 479 1.93 15.01 25.88
C LYS A 479 2.46 13.94 24.91
N TYR A 480 2.07 14.01 23.64
CA TYR A 480 2.50 13.00 22.67
C TYR A 480 3.99 13.06 22.36
N TYR A 481 4.62 14.22 22.52
CA TYR A 481 6.07 14.34 22.40
C TYR A 481 6.82 13.55 23.48
N ILE A 482 6.33 13.58 24.72
CA ILE A 482 6.89 12.78 25.83
C ILE A 482 6.75 11.29 25.54
N TYR A 483 5.57 10.84 25.14
CA TYR A 483 5.37 9.44 24.77
C TYR A 483 6.20 9.03 23.55
N TRP A 484 6.31 9.91 22.56
CA TRP A 484 7.17 9.68 21.39
C TRP A 484 8.63 9.51 21.77
N GLN A 485 9.17 10.29 22.72
CA GLN A 485 10.54 10.12 23.20
C GLN A 485 10.77 8.74 23.83
N ALA A 486 9.79 8.20 24.49
CA ALA A 486 9.83 6.88 25.12
C ALA A 486 9.47 5.74 24.16
N ALA A 487 8.74 6.01 23.07
CA ALA A 487 8.23 5.00 22.15
C ALA A 487 9.36 4.27 21.43
N THR A 488 9.19 2.96 21.24
CA THR A 488 10.12 2.11 20.45
C THR A 488 9.96 2.38 18.95
N ASP A 489 8.71 2.47 18.47
CA ASP A 489 8.41 2.89 17.10
C ASP A 489 8.14 4.40 17.08
N LYS A 490 9.05 5.13 16.44
CA LYS A 490 8.96 6.59 16.33
C LYS A 490 7.98 7.08 15.27
N THR A 491 7.41 6.18 14.48
CA THR A 491 6.46 6.52 13.41
C THR A 491 5.02 6.26 13.80
N CYS A 492 4.78 5.29 14.70
CA CYS A 492 3.46 4.95 15.19
C CYS A 492 3.60 4.31 16.58
N PHE A 493 2.88 4.80 17.56
CA PHE A 493 2.87 4.29 18.93
C PHE A 493 1.48 4.43 19.54
N ASP A 494 1.20 3.59 20.52
CA ASP A 494 -0.06 3.62 21.25
C ASP A 494 0.16 4.27 22.62
N VAL A 495 -0.72 5.18 22.98
CA VAL A 495 -0.77 5.85 24.28
C VAL A 495 -1.98 5.32 25.05
N TYR A 496 -1.74 4.75 26.20
CA TYR A 496 -2.77 4.18 27.06
C TYR A 496 -3.07 5.16 28.19
N GLU A 497 -4.36 5.48 28.37
CA GLU A 497 -4.86 6.31 29.44
C GLU A 497 -6.16 5.69 29.94
N ASP A 498 -6.18 5.33 31.22
CA ASP A 498 -7.27 4.59 31.84
C ASP A 498 -7.61 3.31 31.03
N ASP A 499 -8.85 3.12 30.61
CA ASP A 499 -9.28 1.97 29.80
C ASP A 499 -9.24 2.22 28.29
N ASP A 500 -8.81 3.42 27.86
CA ASP A 500 -8.75 3.82 26.46
C ASP A 500 -7.32 3.84 25.94
N TYR A 501 -7.17 3.57 24.65
CA TYR A 501 -5.90 3.77 23.96
C TYR A 501 -6.04 4.70 22.76
N THR A 502 -5.02 5.53 22.57
CA THR A 502 -4.92 6.43 21.42
C THR A 502 -3.74 6.02 20.55
N ARG A 503 -3.99 5.69 19.31
CA ARG A 503 -2.92 5.44 18.34
C ARG A 503 -2.42 6.74 17.75
N VAL A 504 -1.14 7.03 17.98
CA VAL A 504 -0.48 8.25 17.55
C VAL A 504 0.45 7.92 16.38
N HIS A 505 0.28 8.64 15.27
CA HIS A 505 1.18 8.60 14.14
C HIS A 505 2.09 9.81 14.18
N CYS A 506 3.37 9.57 14.03
CA CYS A 506 4.38 10.62 14.00
C CYS A 506 5.07 10.67 12.64
N ARG A 507 5.30 11.85 12.17
CA ARG A 507 6.18 12.13 11.05
C ARG A 507 7.25 13.11 11.46
N MET A 508 8.52 12.72 11.26
CA MET A 508 9.64 13.65 11.41
C MET A 508 9.70 14.57 10.22
N THR A 509 9.78 15.85 10.51
CA THR A 509 10.03 16.92 9.54
C THR A 509 11.34 17.61 9.91
N ARG A 510 11.82 18.52 9.07
CA ARG A 510 12.97 19.39 9.41
C ARG A 510 12.72 20.21 10.67
N SER A 511 11.47 20.48 10.96
CA SER A 511 11.01 21.31 12.09
C SER A 511 10.65 20.51 13.33
N GLY A 512 10.87 19.21 13.36
CA GLY A 512 10.53 18.33 14.46
C GLY A 512 9.41 17.32 14.15
N PRO A 513 8.96 16.56 15.16
CA PRO A 513 7.90 15.58 14.99
C PRO A 513 6.53 16.28 14.83
N VAL A 514 5.72 15.75 13.94
CA VAL A 514 4.33 16.14 13.74
C VAL A 514 3.44 14.96 14.06
N PHE A 515 2.47 15.17 14.95
CA PHE A 515 1.60 14.10 15.43
C PHE A 515 0.20 14.19 14.82
N SER A 516 -0.35 13.03 14.49
CA SER A 516 -1.78 12.85 14.23
C SER A 516 -2.27 11.63 14.99
N ILE A 517 -3.47 11.71 15.55
CA ILE A 517 -4.08 10.61 16.27
C ILE A 517 -5.15 9.94 15.43
N GLU A 518 -5.18 8.61 15.52
CA GLU A 518 -6.26 7.81 14.94
C GLU A 518 -7.42 7.85 15.94
N ILE A 519 -8.56 8.38 15.49
CA ILE A 519 -9.77 8.35 16.30
C ILE A 519 -10.30 6.92 16.21
N ALA A 520 -10.34 6.22 17.34
CA ALA A 520 -11.06 4.97 17.47
C ALA A 520 -12.55 5.27 17.25
N ASP A 521 -13.00 5.11 16.01
CA ASP A 521 -14.42 4.96 15.76
C ASP A 521 -14.75 3.51 16.16
N ASP A 522 -15.86 3.27 16.89
CA ASP A 522 -16.41 1.94 17.24
C ASP A 522 -16.53 0.99 16.04
N SER A 523 -16.25 1.51 14.89
CA SER A 523 -16.23 0.82 13.63
C SER A 523 -14.79 0.58 13.15
N GLN A 524 -14.12 -0.44 13.61
CA GLN A 524 -13.14 -1.15 12.77
C GLN A 524 -13.81 -1.70 11.49
N ARG A 525 -14.94 -1.14 11.13
CA ARG A 525 -15.81 -1.52 10.02
C ARG A 525 -15.15 -1.20 8.70
N TYR A 526 -15.39 -2.05 7.74
CA TYR A 526 -15.00 -1.79 6.37
C TYR A 526 -15.67 -0.51 5.83
N ALA A 527 -14.99 0.23 4.99
CA ALA A 527 -15.52 1.45 4.39
C ALA A 527 -16.80 1.16 3.59
N LYS A 528 -17.74 2.10 3.56
CA LYS A 528 -18.96 1.98 2.75
C LYS A 528 -18.63 1.65 1.30
N ASN A 529 -19.34 0.71 0.69
CA ASN A 529 -19.15 0.22 -0.68
C ASN A 529 -17.86 -0.60 -0.89
N THR A 530 -17.35 -1.26 0.12
CA THR A 530 -16.35 -2.32 0.00
C THR A 530 -17.01 -3.69 -0.01
N VAL A 531 -16.31 -4.67 -0.58
CA VAL A 531 -16.74 -6.07 -0.63
C VAL A 531 -15.57 -6.92 -0.11
N PRO A 532 -15.39 -7.03 1.21
CA PRO A 532 -14.20 -7.64 1.80
C PRO A 532 -13.94 -9.07 1.32
N ILE A 533 -14.98 -9.85 1.11
CA ILE A 533 -14.85 -11.21 0.60
C ILE A 533 -14.19 -11.28 -0.78
N TRP A 534 -14.34 -10.25 -1.61
CA TRP A 534 -13.61 -10.17 -2.88
C TRP A 534 -12.13 -9.93 -2.66
N ALA A 535 -11.74 -9.12 -1.67
CA ALA A 535 -10.33 -8.97 -1.34
C ALA A 535 -9.73 -10.31 -0.85
N VAL A 536 -10.47 -11.07 -0.05
CA VAL A 536 -10.08 -12.43 0.37
C VAL A 536 -9.92 -13.33 -0.84
N ALA A 537 -10.90 -13.38 -1.73
CA ALA A 537 -10.86 -14.21 -2.93
C ALA A 537 -9.73 -13.83 -3.88
N ILE A 538 -9.48 -12.51 -4.08
CA ILE A 538 -8.37 -12.03 -4.92
C ILE A 538 -7.02 -12.45 -4.33
N THR A 539 -6.82 -12.25 -3.04
CA THR A 539 -5.52 -12.56 -2.42
C THR A 539 -5.28 -14.07 -2.28
N SER A 540 -6.32 -14.87 -2.04
CA SER A 540 -6.20 -16.34 -2.03
C SER A 540 -5.93 -16.90 -3.42
N SER A 541 -6.63 -16.40 -4.46
CA SER A 541 -6.35 -16.78 -5.86
C SER A 541 -4.94 -16.40 -6.31
N ALA A 542 -4.40 -15.26 -5.81
CA ALA A 542 -3.03 -14.87 -6.06
C ALA A 542 -2.03 -15.83 -5.38
N ARG A 543 -2.27 -16.21 -4.11
CA ARG A 543 -1.44 -17.22 -3.42
C ARG A 543 -1.53 -18.59 -4.10
N PHE A 544 -2.75 -18.98 -4.48
CA PHE A 544 -2.98 -20.20 -5.25
C PHE A 544 -2.15 -20.21 -6.54
N SER A 545 -2.20 -19.13 -7.33
CA SER A 545 -1.47 -19.03 -8.60
C SER A 545 0.05 -19.12 -8.41
N LEU A 546 0.60 -18.45 -7.39
CA LEU A 546 2.02 -18.55 -7.07
C LEU A 546 2.37 -19.98 -6.64
N TYR A 547 1.53 -20.62 -5.84
CA TYR A 547 1.77 -21.97 -5.35
C TYR A 547 1.72 -23.03 -6.46
N CYS A 548 0.90 -22.83 -7.49
CA CYS A 548 0.92 -23.69 -8.69
C CYS A 548 2.32 -23.72 -9.33
N TYR A 549 2.95 -22.55 -9.51
CA TYR A 549 4.32 -22.51 -10.01
C TYR A 549 5.32 -23.13 -9.03
N MET A 550 5.11 -22.96 -7.71
CA MET A 550 5.98 -23.55 -6.69
C MET A 550 5.92 -25.07 -6.67
N LEU A 551 4.79 -25.69 -7.02
CA LEU A 551 4.65 -27.15 -7.08
C LEU A 551 5.72 -27.81 -7.94
N ASN A 552 6.19 -27.14 -9.00
CA ASN A 552 7.26 -27.64 -9.88
C ASN A 552 8.60 -27.84 -9.16
N GLY A 553 8.83 -27.15 -8.05
CA GLY A 553 9.99 -27.37 -7.20
C GLY A 553 9.68 -28.24 -5.98
N ILE A 554 8.42 -28.21 -5.50
CA ILE A 554 7.97 -28.95 -4.31
C ILE A 554 7.85 -30.44 -4.60
N LEU A 555 7.24 -30.80 -5.74
CA LEU A 555 6.99 -32.20 -6.15
C LEU A 555 8.12 -32.73 -7.04
N THR A 556 9.34 -32.40 -6.70
CA THR A 556 10.54 -32.93 -7.32
C THR A 556 11.10 -34.07 -6.46
N PRO A 557 11.51 -35.19 -7.07
CA PRO A 557 12.11 -36.29 -6.30
C PRO A 557 13.24 -35.81 -5.39
N PRO A 558 13.33 -36.32 -4.15
CA PRO A 558 14.28 -35.84 -3.13
C PRO A 558 15.74 -35.89 -3.58
N GLU A 559 16.11 -36.81 -4.47
CA GLU A 559 17.48 -37.00 -4.97
C GLU A 559 17.98 -35.86 -5.84
N ILE A 560 17.05 -35.10 -6.47
CA ILE A 560 17.37 -34.00 -7.36
C ILE A 560 16.82 -32.67 -6.88
N GLU A 561 16.22 -32.62 -5.69
CA GLU A 561 15.59 -31.43 -5.11
C GLU A 561 16.50 -30.19 -5.15
N GLU A 562 17.81 -30.38 -4.90
CA GLU A 562 18.77 -29.27 -4.93
C GLU A 562 18.79 -28.49 -6.25
N ASN A 563 18.48 -29.14 -7.34
CA ASN A 563 18.42 -28.56 -8.67
C ASN A 563 17.13 -27.80 -8.94
N TYR A 564 16.09 -27.99 -8.12
CA TYR A 564 14.74 -27.41 -8.30
C TYR A 564 14.31 -26.54 -7.13
N ARG A 565 15.25 -25.97 -6.37
CA ARG A 565 14.97 -25.16 -5.18
C ARG A 565 14.35 -23.81 -5.48
N ILE A 566 13.42 -23.44 -4.62
CA ILE A 566 12.88 -22.10 -4.48
C ILE A 566 13.52 -21.47 -3.27
N TYR A 567 14.19 -20.33 -3.45
CA TYR A 567 14.93 -19.66 -2.40
C TYR A 567 14.12 -18.60 -1.67
N TYR A 568 13.27 -17.89 -2.40
CA TYR A 568 12.48 -16.79 -1.87
C TYR A 568 11.27 -16.54 -2.76
N VAL A 569 10.17 -16.12 -2.14
CA VAL A 569 8.96 -15.65 -2.84
C VAL A 569 8.50 -14.33 -2.26
N ASP A 570 7.94 -13.44 -3.10
CA ASP A 570 7.35 -12.17 -2.67
C ASP A 570 6.10 -11.83 -3.50
N THR A 571 4.97 -12.27 -3.03
CA THR A 571 3.64 -11.95 -3.58
C THR A 571 3.41 -12.50 -4.99
N ASP A 572 4.13 -12.02 -5.97
CA ASP A 572 4.05 -12.34 -7.40
C ASP A 572 5.40 -12.75 -8.00
N SER A 573 6.41 -12.88 -7.17
CA SER A 573 7.75 -13.21 -7.62
C SER A 573 8.38 -14.41 -6.90
N MET A 574 9.33 -15.04 -7.59
CA MET A 574 10.03 -16.23 -7.12
C MET A 574 11.49 -16.20 -7.55
N PHE A 575 12.40 -16.59 -6.63
CA PHE A 575 13.82 -16.82 -6.90
C PHE A 575 14.10 -18.31 -6.86
N CYS A 576 14.58 -18.84 -7.96
CA CYS A 576 14.77 -20.28 -8.10
C CYS A 576 16.09 -20.65 -8.81
N THR A 577 16.40 -21.93 -8.82
CA THR A 577 17.53 -22.51 -9.57
C THR A 577 17.26 -22.49 -11.07
N GLU A 578 18.32 -22.64 -11.85
CA GLU A 578 18.26 -22.69 -13.33
C GLU A 578 17.39 -23.84 -13.83
N LYS A 579 17.54 -25.04 -13.29
CA LYS A 579 16.74 -26.20 -13.74
C LYS A 579 15.24 -26.02 -13.49
N LEU A 580 14.88 -25.42 -12.35
CA LEU A 580 13.49 -25.10 -12.09
C LEU A 580 12.98 -24.03 -13.08
N TYR A 581 13.78 -23.00 -13.36
CA TYR A 581 13.45 -22.02 -14.40
C TYR A 581 13.21 -22.67 -15.76
N GLN A 582 14.10 -23.59 -16.18
CA GLN A 582 13.95 -24.31 -17.45
C GLN A 582 12.67 -25.16 -17.47
N HIS A 583 12.35 -25.82 -16.35
CA HIS A 583 11.13 -26.61 -16.21
C HIS A 583 9.85 -25.76 -16.28
N LEU A 584 9.92 -24.52 -15.78
CA LEU A 584 8.83 -23.55 -15.83
C LEU A 584 8.62 -22.91 -17.21
N ALA A 585 9.42 -23.26 -18.23
CA ALA A 585 9.34 -22.66 -19.56
C ALA A 585 7.92 -22.61 -20.16
N PRO A 586 7.04 -23.62 -19.99
CA PRO A 586 5.66 -23.53 -20.47
C PRO A 586 4.82 -22.42 -19.84
N GLY A 587 5.14 -22.02 -18.62
CA GLY A 587 4.48 -20.91 -17.88
C GLY A 587 5.12 -19.54 -18.12
N ILE A 588 6.23 -19.47 -18.90
CA ILE A 588 6.95 -18.22 -19.13
C ILE A 588 6.43 -17.53 -20.40
N GLY A 589 6.14 -16.24 -20.29
CA GLY A 589 5.67 -15.45 -21.42
C GLY A 589 5.40 -14.01 -21.08
N ALA A 590 4.79 -13.28 -22.03
CA ALA A 590 4.49 -11.86 -21.93
C ALA A 590 3.03 -11.56 -21.58
N GLU A 591 2.20 -12.60 -21.49
CA GLU A 591 0.78 -12.42 -21.25
C GLU A 591 0.47 -12.27 -19.74
N LEU A 592 -0.73 -11.83 -19.46
CA LEU A 592 -1.24 -11.64 -18.11
C LEU A 592 -1.23 -12.99 -17.34
N GLY A 593 -0.62 -13.01 -16.17
CA GLY A 593 -0.54 -14.22 -15.33
C GLY A 593 0.66 -15.12 -15.59
N GLN A 594 1.32 -15.00 -16.76
CA GLN A 594 2.52 -15.76 -17.06
C GLN A 594 3.73 -15.25 -16.28
N LEU A 595 4.66 -16.14 -16.01
CA LEU A 595 5.97 -15.80 -15.46
C LEU A 595 6.81 -15.04 -16.46
N LYS A 596 7.56 -14.09 -15.98
CA LYS A 596 8.57 -13.33 -16.74
C LYS A 596 9.90 -13.43 -16.03
N LEU A 597 10.96 -13.71 -16.77
CA LEU A 597 12.32 -13.58 -16.26
C LEU A 597 12.65 -12.08 -16.12
N GLU A 598 12.79 -11.65 -14.86
CA GLU A 598 13.22 -10.29 -14.55
C GLU A 598 14.73 -10.16 -14.56
N ASP A 599 15.43 -11.16 -14.01
CA ASP A 599 16.87 -11.12 -13.90
C ASP A 599 17.52 -12.49 -13.67
N VAL A 600 18.82 -12.58 -13.98
CA VAL A 600 19.71 -13.68 -13.57
C VAL A 600 20.75 -13.07 -12.63
N LEU A 601 20.89 -13.64 -11.44
CA LEU A 601 21.59 -13.05 -10.32
C LEU A 601 22.76 -13.93 -9.90
N ASP A 602 23.94 -13.31 -9.71
CA ASP A 602 25.16 -14.04 -9.34
C ASP A 602 25.06 -14.61 -7.91
N ARG A 603 24.47 -13.81 -7.00
CA ARG A 603 24.31 -14.19 -5.60
C ARG A 603 23.16 -13.42 -4.96
N CYS A 604 22.44 -14.09 -4.07
CA CYS A 604 21.37 -13.47 -3.29
C CYS A 604 21.51 -13.78 -1.80
N PHE A 605 21.01 -12.87 -0.97
CA PHE A 605 20.97 -12.99 0.47
C PHE A 605 19.56 -12.63 0.94
N PHE A 606 18.83 -13.59 1.48
CA PHE A 606 17.44 -13.45 1.93
C PHE A 606 17.39 -13.52 3.45
N LEU A 607 16.96 -12.48 4.10
CA LEU A 607 17.01 -12.36 5.56
C LEU A 607 15.64 -12.44 6.20
N ALA A 608 14.69 -11.74 5.60
CA ALA A 608 13.31 -11.68 6.08
C ALA A 608 12.38 -11.29 4.92
N PRO A 609 11.07 -11.42 5.09
CA PRO A 609 10.10 -10.89 4.14
C PRO A 609 10.41 -9.43 3.76
N LYS A 610 10.58 -9.18 2.45
CA LYS A 610 10.90 -7.86 1.86
C LYS A 610 12.24 -7.25 2.31
N THR A 611 13.17 -8.12 2.76
CA THR A 611 14.50 -7.72 3.22
C THR A 611 15.56 -8.65 2.64
N TYR A 612 16.13 -8.26 1.49
CA TYR A 612 17.09 -9.07 0.76
C TYR A 612 18.05 -8.24 -0.11
N ILE A 613 19.19 -8.83 -0.45
CA ILE A 613 20.15 -8.28 -1.42
C ILE A 613 20.31 -9.26 -2.57
N MET A 614 20.31 -8.71 -3.77
CA MET A 614 20.67 -9.38 -5.01
C MET A 614 22.00 -8.82 -5.51
N MET A 615 22.87 -9.69 -6.01
CA MET A 615 24.10 -9.29 -6.69
C MET A 615 23.93 -9.58 -8.19
N LYS A 616 24.21 -8.56 -9.01
CA LYS A 616 24.19 -8.68 -10.46
C LYS A 616 25.47 -8.04 -11.04
N TYR A 617 26.26 -8.80 -11.77
CA TYR A 617 27.55 -8.36 -12.29
C TYR A 617 28.44 -7.73 -11.20
N GLY A 618 28.44 -8.36 -10.02
CA GLY A 618 29.16 -7.85 -8.85
C GLY A 618 28.58 -6.58 -8.21
N GLN A 619 27.47 -6.04 -8.76
CA GLN A 619 26.79 -4.86 -8.25
C GLN A 619 25.60 -5.25 -7.37
N PRO A 620 25.47 -4.67 -6.18
CA PRO A 620 24.39 -4.99 -5.26
C PRO A 620 23.10 -4.22 -5.58
N ILE A 621 21.99 -4.95 -5.56
CA ILE A 621 20.63 -4.41 -5.63
C ILE A 621 19.91 -4.79 -4.33
N CYS A 622 19.47 -3.79 -3.57
CA CYS A 622 18.86 -4.00 -2.26
C CYS A 622 17.38 -3.76 -2.23
N ARG A 623 16.72 -4.57 -1.44
CA ARG A 623 15.33 -4.40 -1.06
C ARG A 623 15.23 -4.53 0.45
N PHE A 624 14.88 -3.43 1.12
CA PHE A 624 14.65 -3.41 2.56
C PHE A 624 13.32 -2.77 2.86
N LYS A 625 12.48 -3.48 3.59
CA LYS A 625 11.18 -2.99 4.02
C LYS A 625 11.32 -1.68 4.79
N GLY A 626 10.61 -0.64 4.35
CA GLY A 626 10.58 0.66 5.04
C GLY A 626 11.77 1.60 4.79
N THR A 627 12.80 1.19 4.02
CA THR A 627 13.94 2.05 3.70
C THR A 627 13.81 2.73 2.35
N GLY A 628 14.34 3.96 2.23
CA GLY A 628 14.51 4.62 0.94
C GLY A 628 15.68 4.02 0.14
N THR A 629 15.63 4.16 -1.18
CA THR A 629 16.64 3.60 -2.12
C THR A 629 18.06 4.08 -1.87
N VAL A 630 18.24 5.34 -1.45
CA VAL A 630 19.57 5.94 -1.17
C VAL A 630 20.21 5.29 0.06
N PHE A 631 19.42 5.08 1.11
CA PHE A 631 19.88 4.43 2.32
C PHE A 631 20.32 2.99 2.05
N SER A 632 19.57 2.25 1.26
CA SER A 632 19.90 0.89 0.87
C SER A 632 21.25 0.82 0.13
N ARG A 633 21.57 1.76 -0.76
CA ARG A 633 22.85 1.81 -1.49
C ARG A 633 24.06 2.02 -0.56
N ASN A 634 23.94 2.92 0.42
CA ASN A 634 25.03 3.21 1.36
C ASN A 634 25.35 2.03 2.27
N ILE A 635 24.32 1.35 2.78
CA ILE A 635 24.49 0.11 3.57
C ILE A 635 25.23 -0.94 2.77
N VAL A 636 24.89 -1.10 1.50
CA VAL A 636 25.47 -2.14 0.66
C VAL A 636 26.93 -1.87 0.32
N SER A 637 27.30 -0.64 -0.01
CA SER A 637 28.70 -0.32 -0.31
C SER A 637 29.64 -0.63 0.87
N GLN A 638 29.15 -0.48 2.11
CA GLN A 638 29.87 -0.87 3.31
C GLN A 638 29.86 -2.39 3.55
N SER A 639 28.76 -3.07 3.25
CA SER A 639 28.57 -4.50 3.53
C SER A 639 29.33 -5.39 2.55
N VAL A 640 29.40 -5.00 1.28
CA VAL A 640 30.15 -5.73 0.25
C VAL A 640 31.64 -5.72 0.51
N LYS A 641 32.17 -4.62 1.10
CA LYS A 641 33.59 -4.51 1.49
C LYS A 641 33.97 -5.36 2.71
N SER A 642 33.03 -5.72 3.54
CA SER A 642 33.30 -6.35 4.85
C SER A 642 32.77 -7.79 5.01
N GLY A 643 32.18 -8.36 3.97
CA GLY A 643 31.68 -9.73 3.96
C GLY A 643 30.31 -9.94 4.59
N PHE A 644 29.75 -11.15 4.43
CA PHE A 644 28.37 -11.49 4.78
C PHE A 644 28.00 -11.28 6.25
N SER A 645 28.90 -11.58 7.18
CA SER A 645 28.62 -11.40 8.62
C SER A 645 28.39 -9.92 8.99
N ASN A 646 29.11 -9.01 8.35
CA ASN A 646 28.88 -7.58 8.51
C ASN A 646 27.62 -7.10 7.79
N TYR A 647 27.27 -7.73 6.68
CA TYR A 647 26.00 -7.46 6.01
C TYR A 647 24.82 -7.86 6.87
N VAL A 648 24.80 -9.07 7.42
CA VAL A 648 23.78 -9.51 8.36
C VAL A 648 23.69 -8.52 9.53
N ARG A 649 24.83 -8.10 10.08
CA ARG A 649 24.91 -7.13 11.17
C ARG A 649 24.35 -5.76 10.82
N VAL A 650 24.52 -5.29 9.58
CA VAL A 650 24.06 -3.99 9.10
C VAL A 650 22.61 -4.03 8.60
N ALA A 651 22.25 -5.05 7.84
CA ALA A 651 20.90 -5.19 7.29
C ALA A 651 19.86 -5.57 8.35
N LEU A 652 20.31 -6.24 9.40
CA LEU A 652 19.46 -6.69 10.49
C LEU A 652 19.30 -5.65 11.62
N ARG A 653 19.49 -4.38 11.36
CA ARG A 653 19.14 -3.33 12.33
C ARG A 653 17.67 -3.04 12.22
N PRO A 654 16.81 -3.51 13.14
CA PRO A 654 15.38 -3.38 13.03
C PRO A 654 14.91 -1.93 13.08
N GLU A 655 15.79 -1.06 13.53
CA GLU A 655 15.49 0.34 13.77
C GLU A 655 15.92 1.27 12.63
N GLN A 656 16.64 0.77 11.64
CA GLN A 656 17.19 1.59 10.58
C GLN A 656 16.19 2.17 9.58
N PRO A 657 15.11 1.49 9.18
CA PRO A 657 14.14 2.09 8.28
C PRO A 657 13.45 3.31 8.89
N GLN A 658 13.42 3.37 10.20
CA GLN A 658 12.62 4.32 10.97
C GLN A 658 13.49 5.32 11.74
N LYS A 659 14.76 4.99 12.00
CA LYS A 659 15.69 5.82 12.75
C LYS A 659 16.61 6.57 11.81
N ARG A 660 16.11 7.64 11.26
CA ARG A 660 16.97 8.69 10.72
C ARG A 660 17.18 9.72 11.82
N ARG A 661 18.43 10.00 12.12
CA ARG A 661 18.78 11.13 12.96
C ARG A 661 18.74 12.39 12.11
N LEU A 662 18.19 13.45 12.66
CA LEU A 662 18.31 14.78 12.06
C LEU A 662 19.76 15.23 12.29
N GLU A 663 20.49 15.42 11.21
CA GLU A 663 21.85 15.97 11.26
C GLU A 663 21.82 17.49 11.40
N GLU A 664 22.94 18.08 11.74
CA GLU A 664 23.08 19.53 11.92
C GLU A 664 22.74 20.35 10.66
N ASP A 665 22.87 19.74 9.48
CA ASP A 665 22.51 20.32 8.19
C ASP A 665 21.06 20.03 7.76
N TYR A 666 20.22 19.49 8.66
CA TYR A 666 18.86 19.03 8.39
C TYR A 666 18.75 17.91 7.35
N SER A 667 19.82 17.24 7.02
CA SER A 667 19.76 15.97 6.32
C SER A 667 19.37 14.87 7.31
N PHE A 668 18.59 13.90 6.82
CA PHE A 668 18.33 12.69 7.59
C PHE A 668 19.36 11.65 7.24
N THR A 669 20.27 11.34 8.16
CA THR A 669 21.13 10.19 8.04
C THR A 669 20.59 9.00 8.80
N ALA A 670 21.05 7.82 8.39
CA ALA A 670 20.83 6.63 9.18
C ALA A 670 21.56 6.75 10.52
N THR A 671 20.89 6.43 11.62
CA THR A 671 21.54 6.36 12.91
C THR A 671 22.76 5.44 12.83
N PRO A 672 23.93 5.84 13.33
CA PRO A 672 25.10 4.97 13.38
C PRO A 672 24.74 3.64 14.03
N SER A 673 25.31 2.60 13.50
CA SER A 673 25.10 1.27 14.05
C SER A 673 25.51 1.18 15.49
N PRO A 674 24.68 0.61 16.36
CA PRO A 674 25.22 0.11 17.61
C PRO A 674 26.25 -0.96 17.32
N GLU A 675 27.34 -0.97 18.07
CA GLU A 675 28.36 -1.99 17.95
C GLU A 675 27.84 -3.42 18.16
N PRO A 676 28.52 -4.44 17.62
CA PRO A 676 28.10 -5.83 17.83
C PRO A 676 28.01 -6.12 19.32
N GLY A 677 26.91 -6.67 19.75
CA GLY A 677 26.69 -7.02 21.16
C GLY A 677 25.81 -6.03 21.94
N THR A 678 25.38 -4.91 21.35
CA THR A 678 24.44 -4.01 22.02
C THR A 678 23.06 -4.66 22.17
N GLU A 679 22.33 -4.24 23.18
CA GLU A 679 21.01 -4.78 23.54
C GLU A 679 20.01 -4.77 22.38
N LYS A 680 20.15 -3.80 21.46
CA LYS A 680 19.32 -3.68 20.26
C LYS A 680 19.59 -4.77 19.22
N LEU A 681 20.85 -5.14 19.03
CA LEU A 681 21.24 -6.24 18.14
C LEU A 681 20.75 -7.57 18.73
N LYS A 682 20.86 -7.74 20.06
CA LYS A 682 20.30 -8.91 20.76
C LYS A 682 18.78 -8.99 20.58
N LYS A 683 18.05 -7.90 20.76
CA LYS A 683 16.59 -7.87 20.54
C LYS A 683 16.22 -8.24 19.11
N PHE A 684 17.03 -7.86 18.14
CA PHE A 684 16.76 -8.23 16.75
C PHE A 684 17.08 -9.71 16.47
N TYR A 685 18.23 -10.20 16.91
CA TYR A 685 18.53 -11.64 16.79
C TYR A 685 17.46 -12.47 17.49
N ASN A 686 17.01 -12.09 18.66
CA ASN A 686 15.93 -12.74 19.37
C ASN A 686 14.61 -12.69 18.59
N ALA A 687 14.31 -11.57 17.90
CA ALA A 687 13.12 -11.45 17.05
C ALA A 687 13.23 -12.32 15.79
N LEU A 688 14.41 -12.43 15.21
CA LEU A 688 14.68 -13.31 14.06
C LEU A 688 14.62 -14.78 14.48
N GLU A 689 15.26 -15.13 15.59
CA GLU A 689 15.20 -16.49 16.16
C GLU A 689 13.77 -16.87 16.49
N LYS A 690 13.01 -15.98 17.14
CA LYS A 690 11.58 -16.18 17.42
C LYS A 690 10.78 -16.36 16.14
N TYR A 691 11.05 -15.60 15.07
CA TYR A 691 10.39 -15.76 13.77
C TYR A 691 10.74 -17.11 13.12
N VAL A 692 12.02 -17.51 13.17
CA VAL A 692 12.48 -18.80 12.65
C VAL A 692 11.90 -19.96 13.47
N GLU A 693 11.85 -19.84 14.79
CA GLU A 693 11.24 -20.82 15.69
C GLU A 693 9.73 -20.96 15.47
N MET A 694 9.01 -19.81 15.28
CA MET A 694 7.58 -19.82 14.94
C MET A 694 7.30 -20.52 13.60
N LYS A 695 8.26 -20.48 12.67
CA LYS A 695 8.16 -21.21 11.40
C LYS A 695 8.45 -22.71 11.55
N ARG A 696 9.34 -23.07 12.47
CA ARG A 696 9.70 -24.48 12.73
C ARG A 696 8.67 -25.22 13.59
N ARG A 697 7.86 -24.49 14.34
CA ARG A 697 6.67 -24.99 15.06
C ARG A 697 5.43 -24.87 14.17
#